data_6315734012bb5de01956ca030fdacff8
#
_entry.id   6315734012bb5de01956ca030fdacff8
#
_cell.length_a   1.000
_cell.length_b   1.000
_cell.length_c   1.000
_cell.angle_alpha   90.00
_cell.angle_beta   90.00
_cell.angle_gamma   90.00
#
_symmetry.space_group_name_H-M   'P 1'
#
loop_
_entity.id
_entity.type
_entity.pdbx_description
1 polymer ?
#
loop_
_entity_poly.entity_id
_entity_poly.type
_entity_poly.pdbx_seq_one_letter_code
_entity_poly.pdbx_strand_id
1 'polypeptide(L)'
;MFQLKRVLAAAAFCTQLCAAADLIFPYGAVYFRKSNPPEADWERDHKTAAQNGMNIFRHWVMWSAVEVAPGKYDWRDYDRMLELEGQNGIKAVLAEMITAAPEWAFRMYPQARFEAQDGYRGVPEYSGSSATGGFPGLCLDNPEVRTRAGAFLKALATRYKDNPALYGYDLWNEGNTNGGAGVYFQLASSAHIPNEHRGTGVGRMYCYCPASIAEFHKWLQKKYGNVEAVAKAWRRYSFASWDDVQPSRTGGPYPDWLDWIQFREDRAHELLHWRKEIIRSVDQKNKITMHGIAYTLESLPSVSANDWRAAAEVDSYGFTWVNARKGNEPWKQYHAVDLVRAASRGKRFWHSEMQGGPLWMASEVTGRPIEDARKPDEKDIRVWNMVSLAGGATGVLYLRYRPLLDGPLFGAFGPFAMDGSSTPRSDMAGKFAKWTNAHPDLWQSPPVKGDIAIVFVPESERFNFAQQGNTANYAASARGAYEAFFDSNIQSDWVHIDNIDEYSTVYLPYPVMLTQKTATKLRDFVAKGGTLISEGLPGYFGDDAHAGAKQPNLGLQEVFGAEEADVDFTPDLLENLMIRVNGHAIGGRYFKQVYRPTTGKAIGQYADGSVAAVENHFGKGRTILIGSFPGAAYFKKPNADARALFQSFLPQKQRITISDSSVTARLHEGPGGTFLWIVNPARESKSVSIALSGGAWRSAKDVWAGTDAQLEGQNIRITILDRDAAVLRLEK
;
A
#
# COMPACT_ATOMS: atom_id res chain seq x y z
N MET A 1 -26.96 -39.73 -18.02
CA MET A 1 -25.60 -39.49 -17.51
C MET A 1 -24.63 -38.93 -18.55
N PHE A 2 -24.69 -39.35 -19.81
CA PHE A 2 -23.82 -38.83 -20.89
C PHE A 2 -24.16 -37.39 -21.37
N GLN A 3 -25.41 -36.98 -21.33
CA GLN A 3 -25.78 -35.61 -21.71
C GLN A 3 -25.42 -34.54 -20.68
N LEU A 4 -25.43 -34.90 -19.39
CA LEU A 4 -25.05 -33.95 -18.32
C LEU A 4 -23.54 -33.63 -18.34
N LYS A 5 -22.69 -34.60 -18.74
CA LYS A 5 -21.24 -34.38 -18.88
C LYS A 5 -20.88 -33.47 -20.07
N ARG A 6 -21.68 -33.48 -21.15
CA ARG A 6 -21.46 -32.58 -22.29
C ARG A 6 -21.89 -31.14 -22.02
N VAL A 7 -22.93 -30.94 -21.21
CA VAL A 7 -23.37 -29.59 -20.81
C VAL A 7 -22.38 -28.97 -19.80
N LEU A 8 -21.84 -29.76 -18.86
CA LEU A 8 -20.81 -29.29 -17.92
C LEU A 8 -19.45 -28.99 -18.61
N ALA A 9 -19.09 -29.78 -19.62
CA ALA A 9 -17.87 -29.50 -20.42
C ALA A 9 -18.04 -28.27 -21.31
N ALA A 10 -19.21 -28.03 -21.89
CA ALA A 10 -19.51 -26.85 -22.67
C ALA A 10 -19.59 -25.57 -21.78
N ALA A 11 -20.14 -25.66 -20.58
CA ALA A 11 -20.19 -24.57 -19.63
C ALA A 11 -18.77 -24.22 -19.08
N ALA A 12 -17.92 -25.22 -18.82
CA ALA A 12 -16.52 -25.01 -18.43
C ALA A 12 -15.69 -24.42 -19.56
N PHE A 13 -15.96 -24.80 -20.82
CA PHE A 13 -15.27 -24.26 -21.98
C PHE A 13 -15.72 -22.81 -22.31
N CYS A 14 -17.02 -22.50 -22.14
CA CYS A 14 -17.51 -21.13 -22.27
C CYS A 14 -17.00 -20.20 -21.17
N THR A 15 -16.85 -20.68 -19.90
CA THR A 15 -16.26 -19.89 -18.83
C THR A 15 -14.76 -19.67 -19.03
N GLN A 16 -14.03 -20.60 -19.64
CA GLN A 16 -12.62 -20.40 -20.02
C GLN A 16 -12.46 -19.46 -21.21
N LEU A 17 -13.37 -19.45 -22.18
CA LEU A 17 -13.35 -18.51 -23.31
C LEU A 17 -13.74 -17.08 -22.92
N CYS A 18 -14.64 -16.90 -21.94
CA CYS A 18 -14.92 -15.56 -21.38
C CYS A 18 -13.76 -15.01 -20.54
N ALA A 19 -12.95 -15.88 -19.89
CA ALA A 19 -11.77 -15.45 -19.13
C ALA A 19 -10.59 -15.07 -20.06
N ALA A 20 -10.57 -15.51 -21.31
CA ALA A 20 -9.49 -15.20 -22.27
C ALA A 20 -9.62 -13.81 -22.94
N ALA A 21 -10.80 -13.18 -22.89
CA ALA A 21 -11.04 -11.88 -23.54
C ALA A 21 -10.52 -10.65 -22.75
N ASP A 22 -10.05 -10.82 -21.51
CA ASP A 22 -9.64 -9.72 -20.63
C ASP A 22 -8.12 -9.70 -20.31
N LEU A 23 -7.29 -10.37 -21.09
CA LEU A 23 -5.84 -10.48 -20.86
C LEU A 23 -5.01 -9.36 -21.50
N ILE A 24 -5.51 -8.14 -21.52
CA ILE A 24 -4.64 -6.99 -21.82
C ILE A 24 -3.81 -6.72 -20.55
N PHE A 25 -2.49 -6.65 -20.71
CA PHE A 25 -1.63 -6.05 -19.69
C PHE A 25 -1.73 -4.53 -19.82
N PRO A 26 -2.36 -3.80 -18.88
CA PRO A 26 -2.45 -2.36 -18.96
C PRO A 26 -1.05 -1.74 -18.88
N TYR A 27 -0.61 -1.09 -19.96
CA TYR A 27 0.66 -0.38 -19.98
C TYR A 27 0.47 0.99 -20.65
N GLY A 28 0.71 2.05 -19.89
CA GLY A 28 0.46 3.39 -20.37
C GLY A 28 0.80 4.48 -19.37
N ALA A 29 -0.05 5.49 -19.27
CA ALA A 29 0.24 6.65 -18.43
C ALA A 29 -1.02 7.39 -17.98
N VAL A 30 -0.89 8.20 -16.93
CA VAL A 30 -1.80 9.31 -16.66
C VAL A 30 -1.57 10.35 -17.75
N TYR A 31 -2.61 10.67 -18.54
CA TYR A 31 -2.47 11.56 -19.69
C TYR A 31 -3.11 12.92 -19.45
N PHE A 32 -4.45 12.99 -19.46
CA PHE A 32 -5.15 14.26 -19.46
C PHE A 32 -5.67 14.66 -18.09
N ARG A 33 -5.49 15.92 -17.78
CA ARG A 33 -6.24 16.72 -16.82
C ARG A 33 -6.42 18.09 -17.42
N LYS A 34 -7.48 18.81 -17.08
CA LYS A 34 -7.75 20.13 -17.63
C LYS A 34 -6.48 21.00 -17.58
N SER A 35 -6.16 21.68 -18.69
CA SER A 35 -4.97 22.45 -19.02
C SER A 35 -3.69 21.67 -19.40
N ASN A 36 -3.61 20.35 -19.20
CA ASN A 36 -2.42 19.57 -19.52
C ASN A 36 -2.74 18.18 -20.12
N PRO A 37 -2.14 17.81 -21.23
CA PRO A 37 -1.34 18.61 -22.16
C PRO A 37 -2.19 19.53 -23.03
N PRO A 38 -1.58 20.50 -23.82
CA PRO A 38 -2.31 21.37 -24.71
C PRO A 38 -3.06 20.61 -25.82
N GLU A 39 -4.20 21.12 -26.24
CA GLU A 39 -5.07 20.50 -27.26
C GLU A 39 -4.33 20.23 -28.58
N ALA A 40 -3.46 21.14 -29.00
CA ALA A 40 -2.68 21.02 -30.23
C ALA A 40 -1.77 19.77 -30.28
N ASP A 41 -1.49 19.16 -29.12
CA ASP A 41 -0.59 18.01 -29.02
C ASP A 41 -1.33 16.66 -28.92
N TRP A 42 -2.63 16.67 -28.68
CA TRP A 42 -3.37 15.44 -28.32
C TRP A 42 -3.31 14.34 -29.37
N GLU A 43 -3.52 14.69 -30.64
CA GLU A 43 -3.46 13.69 -31.74
C GLU A 43 -2.08 13.06 -31.89
N ARG A 44 -1.04 13.89 -31.85
CA ARG A 44 0.35 13.43 -31.93
C ARG A 44 0.69 12.51 -30.77
N ASP A 45 0.34 12.91 -29.55
CA ASP A 45 0.67 12.16 -28.33
C ASP A 45 -0.02 10.78 -28.33
N HIS A 46 -1.30 10.69 -28.71
CA HIS A 46 -2.01 9.43 -28.83
C HIS A 46 -1.41 8.51 -29.90
N LYS A 47 -1.09 9.06 -31.06
CA LYS A 47 -0.43 8.31 -32.14
C LYS A 47 0.94 7.78 -31.71
N THR A 48 1.73 8.62 -31.04
CA THR A 48 3.06 8.25 -30.54
C THR A 48 2.96 7.18 -29.46
N ALA A 49 2.03 7.32 -28.52
CA ALA A 49 1.79 6.34 -27.46
C ALA A 49 1.42 4.95 -28.04
N ALA A 50 0.49 4.91 -28.99
CA ALA A 50 0.09 3.68 -29.67
C ALA A 50 1.26 3.03 -30.42
N GLN A 51 2.07 3.81 -31.14
CA GLN A 51 3.27 3.34 -31.85
C GLN A 51 4.32 2.76 -30.89
N ASN A 52 4.41 3.29 -29.65
CA ASN A 52 5.23 2.76 -28.57
C ASN A 52 4.63 1.52 -27.89
N GLY A 53 3.39 1.11 -28.25
CA GLY A 53 2.72 -0.06 -27.68
C GLY A 53 1.95 0.20 -26.40
N MET A 54 1.81 1.46 -25.99
CA MET A 54 0.92 1.82 -24.90
C MET A 54 -0.53 1.56 -25.28
N ASN A 55 -1.30 0.96 -24.40
CA ASN A 55 -2.66 0.49 -24.67
C ASN A 55 -3.72 1.06 -23.72
N ILE A 56 -3.32 1.92 -22.77
CA ILE A 56 -4.24 2.50 -21.79
C ILE A 56 -3.77 3.90 -21.37
N PHE A 57 -4.72 4.83 -21.27
CA PHE A 57 -4.52 6.11 -20.64
C PHE A 57 -5.49 6.30 -19.46
N ARG A 58 -5.06 7.03 -18.45
CA ARG A 58 -5.86 7.43 -17.29
C ARG A 58 -6.04 8.94 -17.29
N HIS A 59 -7.29 9.42 -17.20
CA HIS A 59 -7.64 10.83 -17.23
C HIS A 59 -8.26 11.27 -15.92
N TRP A 60 -7.88 12.42 -15.41
CA TRP A 60 -8.53 13.04 -14.26
C TRP A 60 -9.76 13.81 -14.70
N VAL A 61 -10.94 13.31 -14.36
CA VAL A 61 -12.22 13.95 -14.65
C VAL A 61 -12.62 14.82 -13.47
N MET A 62 -12.15 16.07 -13.48
CA MET A 62 -12.34 17.02 -12.37
C MET A 62 -13.76 17.58 -12.39
N TRP A 63 -14.45 17.45 -11.27
CA TRP A 63 -15.80 18.01 -11.11
C TRP A 63 -15.85 19.51 -11.40
N SER A 64 -14.88 20.30 -10.86
CA SER A 64 -14.76 21.74 -11.09
C SER A 64 -14.54 22.12 -12.56
N ALA A 65 -13.91 21.26 -13.36
CA ALA A 65 -13.64 21.52 -14.77
C ALA A 65 -14.80 21.12 -15.69
N VAL A 66 -15.66 20.23 -15.25
CA VAL A 66 -16.72 19.65 -16.07
C VAL A 66 -18.07 20.28 -15.76
N GLU A 67 -18.47 20.37 -14.49
CA GLU A 67 -19.76 20.99 -14.11
C GLU A 67 -19.58 22.49 -13.90
N VAL A 68 -19.58 23.24 -15.01
CA VAL A 68 -19.30 24.69 -15.07
C VAL A 68 -20.38 25.55 -14.38
N ALA A 69 -21.58 25.01 -14.23
CA ALA A 69 -22.67 25.56 -13.42
C ALA A 69 -23.56 24.40 -12.98
N PRO A 70 -24.39 24.53 -11.92
CA PRO A 70 -25.25 23.47 -11.43
C PRO A 70 -26.06 22.77 -12.53
N GLY A 71 -25.77 21.50 -12.80
CA GLY A 71 -26.41 20.68 -13.85
C GLY A 71 -25.97 20.99 -15.28
N LYS A 72 -24.99 21.86 -15.49
CA LYS A 72 -24.43 22.20 -16.82
C LYS A 72 -23.03 21.64 -16.96
N TYR A 73 -22.90 20.64 -17.83
CA TYR A 73 -21.65 19.90 -18.02
C TYR A 73 -20.97 20.26 -19.34
N ASP A 74 -19.68 20.45 -19.30
CA ASP A 74 -18.79 20.58 -20.46
C ASP A 74 -17.89 19.36 -20.57
N TRP A 75 -18.23 18.45 -21.46
CA TRP A 75 -17.53 17.19 -21.68
C TRP A 75 -16.58 17.21 -22.88
N ARG A 76 -16.46 18.31 -23.62
CA ARG A 76 -15.80 18.36 -24.92
C ARG A 76 -14.39 17.77 -24.90
N ASP A 77 -13.59 18.11 -23.91
CA ASP A 77 -12.20 17.62 -23.83
C ASP A 77 -12.15 16.10 -23.62
N TYR A 78 -13.00 15.58 -22.72
CA TYR A 78 -13.05 14.15 -22.44
C TYR A 78 -13.70 13.35 -23.58
N ASP A 79 -14.67 13.91 -24.27
CA ASP A 79 -15.22 13.31 -25.51
C ASP A 79 -14.10 13.15 -26.56
N ARG A 80 -13.28 14.19 -26.73
CA ARG A 80 -12.15 14.16 -27.67
C ARG A 80 -11.07 13.16 -27.23
N MET A 81 -10.79 13.04 -25.93
CA MET A 81 -9.85 12.01 -25.43
C MET A 81 -10.32 10.61 -25.83
N LEU A 82 -11.57 10.24 -25.51
CA LEU A 82 -12.08 8.90 -25.83
C LEU A 82 -12.18 8.65 -27.33
N GLU A 83 -12.44 9.66 -28.13
CA GLU A 83 -12.41 9.56 -29.60
C GLU A 83 -10.99 9.22 -30.11
N LEU A 84 -9.98 9.96 -29.65
CA LEU A 84 -8.57 9.74 -30.03
C LEU A 84 -8.07 8.38 -29.57
N GLU A 85 -8.45 7.94 -28.39
CA GLU A 85 -8.14 6.63 -27.85
C GLU A 85 -8.75 5.52 -28.72
N GLY A 86 -10.02 5.65 -29.06
CA GLY A 86 -10.69 4.72 -29.97
C GLY A 86 -10.02 4.64 -31.35
N GLN A 87 -9.59 5.77 -31.91
CA GLN A 87 -8.88 5.84 -33.19
C GLN A 87 -7.49 5.18 -33.14
N ASN A 88 -6.83 5.16 -31.97
CA ASN A 88 -5.48 4.65 -31.80
C ASN A 88 -5.41 3.30 -31.07
N GLY A 89 -6.57 2.66 -30.78
CA GLY A 89 -6.60 1.37 -30.08
C GLY A 89 -6.17 1.43 -28.62
N ILE A 90 -6.20 2.61 -28.01
CA ILE A 90 -5.91 2.85 -26.60
C ILE A 90 -7.22 2.76 -25.81
N LYS A 91 -7.17 2.29 -24.57
CA LYS A 91 -8.31 2.30 -23.63
C LYS A 91 -8.23 3.44 -22.66
N ALA A 92 -9.39 3.95 -22.22
CA ALA A 92 -9.52 5.01 -21.24
C ALA A 92 -9.86 4.48 -19.86
N VAL A 93 -9.17 4.96 -18.83
CA VAL A 93 -9.61 4.91 -17.43
C VAL A 93 -10.00 6.32 -17.01
N LEU A 94 -11.25 6.52 -16.61
CA LEU A 94 -11.75 7.81 -16.16
C LEU A 94 -11.65 7.90 -14.63
N ALA A 95 -10.64 8.61 -14.14
CA ALA A 95 -10.46 8.86 -12.71
C ALA A 95 -11.39 9.99 -12.25
N GLU A 96 -12.40 9.66 -11.45
CA GLU A 96 -13.27 10.67 -10.89
C GLU A 96 -12.55 11.53 -9.85
N MET A 97 -12.73 12.83 -9.96
CA MET A 97 -12.09 13.81 -9.09
C MET A 97 -13.15 14.74 -8.48
N ILE A 98 -14.09 14.17 -7.71
CA ILE A 98 -15.05 14.99 -6.93
C ILE A 98 -14.36 15.75 -5.80
N THR A 99 -13.12 15.40 -5.48
CA THR A 99 -12.22 16.18 -4.61
C THR A 99 -11.80 17.53 -5.20
N ALA A 100 -12.00 17.75 -6.50
CA ALA A 100 -11.91 19.07 -7.14
C ALA A 100 -13.31 19.64 -7.34
N ALA A 101 -13.94 20.13 -6.28
CA ALA A 101 -15.31 20.62 -6.32
C ALA A 101 -15.40 22.02 -6.99
N PRO A 102 -16.48 22.31 -7.74
CA PRO A 102 -16.64 23.63 -8.37
C PRO A 102 -16.76 24.77 -7.36
N GLU A 103 -16.26 25.95 -7.71
CA GLU A 103 -16.36 27.16 -6.86
C GLU A 103 -17.82 27.54 -6.56
N TRP A 104 -18.75 27.26 -7.49
CA TRP A 104 -20.18 27.49 -7.23
C TRP A 104 -20.70 26.60 -6.08
N ALA A 105 -20.17 25.39 -5.92
CA ALA A 105 -20.55 24.49 -4.82
C ALA A 105 -20.03 25.00 -3.46
N PHE A 106 -18.82 25.56 -3.40
CA PHE A 106 -18.32 26.21 -2.18
C PHE A 106 -19.15 27.43 -1.77
N ARG A 107 -19.71 28.17 -2.75
CA ARG A 107 -20.62 29.29 -2.46
C ARG A 107 -21.99 28.84 -2.00
N MET A 108 -22.51 27.75 -2.60
CA MET A 108 -23.84 27.23 -2.25
C MET A 108 -23.85 26.49 -0.92
N TYR A 109 -22.75 25.81 -0.56
CA TYR A 109 -22.64 24.94 0.61
C TYR A 109 -21.47 25.32 1.53
N PRO A 110 -21.42 26.57 2.03
CA PRO A 110 -20.28 27.04 2.83
C PRO A 110 -20.11 26.24 4.13
N GLN A 111 -21.20 25.64 4.67
CA GLN A 111 -21.19 24.78 5.84
C GLN A 111 -20.56 23.42 5.60
N ALA A 112 -20.41 23.01 4.35
CA ALA A 112 -19.82 21.73 3.97
C ALA A 112 -18.30 21.80 3.73
N ARG A 113 -17.68 22.96 3.96
CA ARG A 113 -16.20 23.06 3.93
C ARG A 113 -15.61 22.13 4.97
N PHE A 114 -14.52 21.47 4.61
CA PHE A 114 -13.77 20.67 5.56
C PHE A 114 -13.33 21.52 6.76
N GLU A 115 -13.62 21.04 7.96
CA GLU A 115 -13.22 21.67 9.21
C GLU A 115 -12.18 20.80 9.91
N ALA A 116 -11.03 21.36 10.24
CA ALA A 116 -9.99 20.68 11.00
C ALA A 116 -10.24 20.70 12.50
N GLN A 117 -9.46 19.91 13.26
CA GLN A 117 -9.55 19.89 14.73
C GLN A 117 -9.28 21.24 15.41
N ASP A 118 -8.56 22.14 14.73
CA ASP A 118 -8.26 23.50 15.21
C ASP A 118 -9.31 24.55 14.76
N GLY A 119 -10.38 24.12 14.08
CA GLY A 119 -11.43 24.98 13.56
C GLY A 119 -11.12 25.63 12.22
N TYR A 120 -9.94 25.37 11.63
CA TYR A 120 -9.64 25.85 10.27
C TYR A 120 -10.64 25.27 9.26
N ARG A 121 -11.19 26.12 8.39
CA ARG A 121 -12.10 25.71 7.33
C ARG A 121 -11.43 25.82 5.96
N GLY A 122 -11.37 24.71 5.26
CA GLY A 122 -10.78 24.61 3.93
C GLY A 122 -11.43 25.58 2.92
N VAL A 123 -10.61 26.13 2.05
CA VAL A 123 -11.02 26.99 0.93
C VAL A 123 -10.66 26.30 -0.38
N PRO A 124 -11.31 26.63 -1.51
CA PRO A 124 -10.93 26.07 -2.81
C PRO A 124 -9.52 26.51 -3.21
N GLU A 125 -8.65 25.55 -3.47
CA GLU A 125 -7.26 25.76 -3.86
C GLU A 125 -6.90 24.89 -5.07
N TYR A 126 -5.73 25.07 -5.64
CA TYR A 126 -5.15 24.17 -6.63
C TYR A 126 -4.55 22.93 -5.93
N SER A 127 -4.35 21.84 -6.65
CA SER A 127 -3.47 20.76 -6.21
C SER A 127 -2.06 20.97 -6.76
N GLY A 128 -1.06 20.33 -6.14
CA GLY A 128 0.32 20.39 -6.62
C GLY A 128 0.52 19.91 -8.06
N SER A 129 -0.39 19.08 -8.55
CA SER A 129 -0.33 18.48 -9.87
C SER A 129 -1.40 18.99 -10.83
N SER A 130 -2.20 20.00 -10.45
CA SER A 130 -3.21 20.62 -11.31
C SER A 130 -3.49 22.05 -10.90
N ALA A 131 -3.46 22.96 -11.85
CA ALA A 131 -3.85 24.37 -11.70
C ALA A 131 -5.37 24.55 -11.60
N THR A 132 -6.16 23.53 -11.96
CA THR A 132 -7.61 23.56 -11.80
C THR A 132 -7.97 23.61 -10.33
N GLY A 133 -8.74 24.61 -9.92
CA GLY A 133 -9.14 24.83 -8.53
C GLY A 133 -10.12 23.79 -7.98
N GLY A 134 -10.59 24.06 -6.77
CA GLY A 134 -11.65 23.27 -6.13
C GLY A 134 -11.16 22.22 -5.13
N PHE A 135 -9.85 22.05 -4.96
CA PHE A 135 -9.29 21.18 -3.91
C PHE A 135 -9.34 21.88 -2.54
N PRO A 136 -9.50 21.15 -1.45
CA PRO A 136 -9.65 19.69 -1.32
C PRO A 136 -11.07 19.17 -1.57
N GLY A 137 -11.99 19.97 -2.09
CA GLY A 137 -13.39 19.65 -2.23
C GLY A 137 -14.22 20.00 -0.99
N LEU A 138 -15.38 19.40 -0.89
CA LEU A 138 -16.35 19.60 0.19
C LEU A 138 -16.59 18.30 0.94
N CYS A 139 -16.95 18.40 2.21
CA CYS A 139 -17.23 17.25 3.06
C CYS A 139 -18.50 16.51 2.58
N LEU A 140 -18.33 15.25 2.20
CA LEU A 140 -19.41 14.38 1.70
C LEU A 140 -20.32 13.82 2.81
N ASP A 141 -20.05 14.16 4.07
CA ASP A 141 -20.99 13.91 5.16
C ASP A 141 -22.16 14.88 5.10
N ASN A 142 -21.97 16.05 4.46
CA ASN A 142 -23.08 16.92 4.14
C ASN A 142 -23.99 16.30 3.07
N PRO A 143 -25.29 16.06 3.34
CA PRO A 143 -26.16 15.31 2.45
C PRO A 143 -26.45 16.03 1.13
N GLU A 144 -26.47 17.36 1.10
CA GLU A 144 -26.70 18.13 -0.10
C GLU A 144 -25.50 18.03 -1.05
N VAL A 145 -24.28 18.20 -0.54
CA VAL A 145 -23.05 18.01 -1.31
C VAL A 145 -22.92 16.58 -1.80
N ARG A 146 -23.20 15.61 -0.94
CA ARG A 146 -23.18 14.18 -1.32
C ARG A 146 -24.15 13.90 -2.48
N THR A 147 -25.35 14.48 -2.44
CA THR A 147 -26.33 14.36 -3.53
C THR A 147 -25.81 14.97 -4.83
N ARG A 148 -25.18 16.14 -4.78
CA ARG A 148 -24.62 16.81 -5.97
C ARG A 148 -23.45 16.05 -6.55
N ALA A 149 -22.49 15.65 -5.73
CA ALA A 149 -21.36 14.83 -6.16
C ALA A 149 -21.83 13.48 -6.76
N GLY A 150 -22.84 12.85 -6.16
CA GLY A 150 -23.45 11.64 -6.70
C GLY A 150 -24.12 11.86 -8.07
N ALA A 151 -24.77 13.01 -8.28
CA ALA A 151 -25.34 13.37 -9.58
C ALA A 151 -24.24 13.54 -10.66
N PHE A 152 -23.11 14.15 -10.30
CA PHE A 152 -21.95 14.26 -11.19
C PHE A 152 -21.39 12.87 -11.56
N LEU A 153 -21.15 11.99 -10.59
CA LEU A 153 -20.67 10.62 -10.85
C LEU A 153 -21.63 9.83 -11.72
N LYS A 154 -22.93 9.98 -11.49
CA LYS A 154 -23.97 9.36 -12.32
C LYS A 154 -23.97 9.91 -13.75
N ALA A 155 -23.80 11.24 -13.93
CA ALA A 155 -23.71 11.87 -15.24
C ALA A 155 -22.47 11.37 -16.01
N LEU A 156 -21.30 11.29 -15.35
CA LEU A 156 -20.07 10.74 -15.91
C LEU A 156 -20.28 9.30 -16.43
N ALA A 157 -20.79 8.42 -15.57
CA ALA A 157 -21.03 7.02 -15.95
C ALA A 157 -22.09 6.88 -17.03
N THR A 158 -23.19 7.64 -16.97
CA THR A 158 -24.24 7.61 -17.98
C THR A 158 -23.73 8.03 -19.35
N ARG A 159 -22.83 9.02 -19.41
CA ARG A 159 -22.26 9.51 -20.65
C ARG A 159 -21.37 8.48 -21.34
N TYR A 160 -20.51 7.81 -20.59
CA TYR A 160 -19.40 7.05 -21.17
C TYR A 160 -19.56 5.52 -21.11
N LYS A 161 -20.57 4.98 -20.39
CA LYS A 161 -20.74 3.54 -20.18
C LYS A 161 -20.75 2.68 -21.46
N ASP A 162 -21.19 3.24 -22.57
CA ASP A 162 -21.29 2.54 -23.88
C ASP A 162 -20.16 2.91 -24.85
N ASN A 163 -19.20 3.75 -24.43
CA ASN A 163 -18.07 4.10 -25.28
C ASN A 163 -17.09 2.92 -25.39
N PRO A 164 -16.76 2.47 -26.61
CA PRO A 164 -15.90 1.31 -26.81
C PRO A 164 -14.44 1.52 -26.36
N ALA A 165 -13.97 2.77 -26.24
CA ALA A 165 -12.66 3.07 -25.71
C ALA A 165 -12.60 2.99 -24.18
N LEU A 166 -13.74 3.07 -23.48
CA LEU A 166 -13.76 3.01 -22.04
C LEU A 166 -13.32 1.64 -21.51
N TYR A 167 -12.27 1.61 -20.69
CA TYR A 167 -11.90 0.45 -19.88
C TYR A 167 -12.68 0.42 -18.59
N GLY A 168 -12.75 1.56 -17.92
CA GLY A 168 -13.45 1.67 -16.63
C GLY A 168 -13.25 3.00 -15.91
N TYR A 169 -13.64 2.99 -14.65
CA TYR A 169 -13.59 4.15 -13.78
C TYR A 169 -12.59 3.91 -12.65
N ASP A 170 -11.79 4.92 -12.34
CA ASP A 170 -10.89 4.89 -11.22
C ASP A 170 -11.45 5.78 -10.11
N LEU A 171 -11.80 5.17 -8.99
CA LEU A 171 -12.50 5.85 -7.90
C LEU A 171 -11.50 6.47 -6.94
N TRP A 172 -11.76 7.72 -6.56
CA TRP A 172 -11.08 8.40 -5.47
C TRP A 172 -9.55 8.31 -5.53
N ASN A 173 -8.94 9.07 -6.40
CA ASN A 173 -7.49 9.14 -6.56
C ASN A 173 -6.77 9.32 -5.20
N GLU A 174 -5.89 8.39 -4.85
CA GLU A 174 -5.15 8.39 -3.57
C GLU A 174 -6.07 8.67 -2.38
N GLY A 175 -7.20 7.96 -2.34
CA GLY A 175 -8.32 8.24 -1.44
C GLY A 175 -7.94 8.33 0.03
N ASN A 176 -8.28 9.45 0.64
CA ASN A 176 -8.02 9.71 2.06
C ASN A 176 -9.03 10.73 2.63
N THR A 177 -9.16 10.77 3.96
CA THR A 177 -10.11 11.66 4.64
C THR A 177 -9.57 13.08 4.85
N ASN A 178 -8.33 13.35 4.51
CA ASN A 178 -7.73 14.68 4.65
C ASN A 178 -7.80 15.52 3.36
N GLY A 179 -8.69 15.17 2.43
CA GLY A 179 -9.01 16.07 1.33
C GLY A 179 -8.31 15.81 0.01
N GLY A 180 -7.92 14.57 -0.29
CA GLY A 180 -7.48 14.18 -1.63
C GLY A 180 -5.98 14.33 -1.89
N ALA A 181 -5.57 14.28 -3.16
CA ALA A 181 -4.17 14.30 -3.63
C ALA A 181 -3.30 15.45 -3.10
N GLY A 182 -3.90 16.39 -2.36
CA GLY A 182 -3.20 17.46 -1.66
C GLY A 182 -2.45 17.10 -0.38
N VAL A 183 -2.56 15.87 0.13
CA VAL A 183 -1.93 15.48 1.41
C VAL A 183 -0.42 15.73 1.40
N TYR A 184 0.27 15.41 0.31
CA TYR A 184 1.71 15.67 0.20
C TYR A 184 2.05 17.17 0.20
N PHE A 185 1.18 18.01 -0.34
CA PHE A 185 1.38 19.46 -0.46
C PHE A 185 0.84 20.20 0.76
N GLN A 186 -0.23 19.72 1.35
CA GLN A 186 -0.72 20.26 2.62
C GLN A 186 0.22 19.95 3.78
N LEU A 187 0.92 18.80 3.76
CA LEU A 187 1.99 18.53 4.73
C LEU A 187 3.18 19.49 4.54
N ALA A 188 3.52 19.85 3.31
CA ALA A 188 4.54 20.88 3.05
C ALA A 188 4.07 22.27 3.47
N SER A 189 2.80 22.64 3.22
CA SER A 189 2.21 23.90 3.68
C SER A 189 1.92 23.89 5.19
N SER A 190 1.63 22.75 5.78
CA SER A 190 1.43 22.60 7.23
C SER A 190 2.75 22.67 8.03
N ALA A 191 3.90 22.56 7.36
CA ALA A 191 5.19 22.87 7.97
C ALA A 191 5.28 24.33 8.44
N HIS A 192 4.39 25.19 7.97
CA HIS A 192 4.25 26.59 8.39
C HIS A 192 3.12 26.82 9.39
N ILE A 193 2.43 25.78 9.86
CA ILE A 193 1.50 25.91 10.97
C ILE A 193 2.32 26.21 12.24
N PRO A 194 2.06 27.32 12.93
CA PRO A 194 2.76 27.63 14.17
C PRO A 194 2.70 26.45 15.13
N ASN A 195 3.77 26.28 15.91
CA ASN A 195 4.01 25.17 16.83
C ASN A 195 2.98 24.95 17.96
N GLU A 196 1.86 25.64 17.94
CA GLU A 196 0.84 25.63 18.98
C GLU A 196 0.16 24.26 19.17
N HIS A 197 0.24 23.37 18.16
CA HIS A 197 -0.30 22.00 18.24
C HIS A 197 0.78 20.91 18.31
N ARG A 198 2.00 21.25 18.69
CA ARG A 198 3.12 20.30 18.81
C ARG A 198 2.92 19.18 19.83
N GLY A 199 1.92 19.28 20.69
CA GLY A 199 1.64 18.25 21.68
C GLY A 199 1.18 16.91 21.11
N THR A 200 0.64 16.87 19.88
CA THR A 200 0.13 15.66 19.25
C THR A 200 0.99 15.14 18.10
N GLY A 201 1.92 15.94 17.57
CA GLY A 201 2.70 15.58 16.36
C GLY A 201 1.86 15.37 15.09
N VAL A 202 0.56 15.56 15.17
CA VAL A 202 -0.40 15.32 14.09
C VAL A 202 -0.63 16.61 13.31
N GLY A 203 -0.50 16.56 11.98
CA GLY A 203 -0.99 17.60 11.10
C GLY A 203 -2.51 17.78 11.20
N ARG A 204 -3.07 18.73 10.45
CA ARG A 204 -4.52 18.92 10.43
C ARG A 204 -5.25 17.65 10.00
N MET A 205 -6.17 17.22 10.83
CA MET A 205 -7.08 16.10 10.55
C MET A 205 -8.48 16.62 10.25
N TYR A 206 -9.20 15.94 9.37
CA TYR A 206 -10.55 16.27 8.91
C TYR A 206 -11.47 15.04 8.99
N CYS A 207 -12.82 15.20 9.04
CA CYS A 207 -13.55 16.44 9.12
C CYS A 207 -14.23 16.56 10.49
N TYR A 208 -14.15 17.72 11.11
CA TYR A 208 -14.81 18.05 12.39
C TYR A 208 -16.06 18.95 12.19
N CYS A 209 -16.57 19.01 10.95
CA CYS A 209 -17.80 19.77 10.69
C CYS A 209 -19.02 19.12 11.36
N PRO A 210 -20.11 19.86 11.59
CA PRO A 210 -21.30 19.32 12.25
C PRO A 210 -21.88 18.06 11.60
N ALA A 211 -21.81 17.96 10.25
CA ALA A 211 -22.29 16.79 9.55
C ALA A 211 -21.44 15.54 9.84
N SER A 212 -20.10 15.67 9.90
CA SER A 212 -19.23 14.55 10.27
C SER A 212 -19.39 14.14 11.73
N ILE A 213 -19.63 15.09 12.64
CA ILE A 213 -19.91 14.79 14.06
C ILE A 213 -21.23 14.02 14.16
N ALA A 214 -22.26 14.41 13.41
CA ALA A 214 -23.52 13.67 13.37
C ALA A 214 -23.35 12.22 12.87
N GLU A 215 -22.54 12.00 11.84
CA GLU A 215 -22.20 10.64 11.38
C GLU A 215 -21.39 9.85 12.42
N PHE A 216 -20.51 10.52 13.17
CA PHE A 216 -19.78 9.91 14.26
C PHE A 216 -20.72 9.46 15.40
N HIS A 217 -21.71 10.27 15.76
CA HIS A 217 -22.75 9.86 16.74
C HIS A 217 -23.49 8.61 16.28
N LYS A 218 -23.88 8.51 15.00
CA LYS A 218 -24.50 7.29 14.46
C LYS A 218 -23.58 6.07 14.53
N TRP A 219 -22.29 6.26 14.26
CA TRP A 219 -21.28 5.21 14.37
C TRP A 219 -21.10 4.74 15.82
N LEU A 220 -21.03 5.67 16.76
CA LEU A 220 -20.97 5.36 18.20
C LEU A 220 -22.25 4.66 18.69
N GLN A 221 -23.40 5.11 18.21
CA GLN A 221 -24.69 4.47 18.54
C GLN A 221 -24.73 3.02 18.04
N LYS A 222 -24.18 2.75 16.85
CA LYS A 222 -24.05 1.39 16.33
C LYS A 222 -23.07 0.55 17.16
N LYS A 223 -21.98 1.14 17.65
CA LYS A 223 -20.93 0.45 18.42
C LYS A 223 -21.34 0.20 19.87
N TYR A 224 -21.93 1.18 20.54
CA TYR A 224 -22.18 1.17 21.98
C TYR A 224 -23.67 1.13 22.35
N GLY A 225 -24.56 1.53 21.49
CA GLY A 225 -26.01 1.58 21.71
C GLY A 225 -26.51 2.90 22.23
N ASN A 226 -26.00 3.40 23.37
CA ASN A 226 -26.48 4.62 24.03
C ASN A 226 -25.34 5.46 24.64
N VAL A 227 -25.68 6.65 25.12
CA VAL A 227 -24.72 7.62 25.68
C VAL A 227 -24.06 7.09 26.94
N GLU A 228 -24.80 6.38 27.81
CA GLU A 228 -24.25 5.81 29.04
C GLU A 228 -23.15 4.79 28.76
N ALA A 229 -23.31 3.98 27.72
CA ALA A 229 -22.31 3.01 27.31
C ALA A 229 -21.06 3.69 26.73
N VAL A 230 -21.21 4.78 25.95
CA VAL A 230 -20.11 5.62 25.50
C VAL A 230 -19.39 6.26 26.69
N ALA A 231 -20.15 6.86 27.61
CA ALA A 231 -19.62 7.51 28.81
C ALA A 231 -18.76 6.54 29.64
N LYS A 232 -19.23 5.31 29.81
CA LYS A 232 -18.52 4.24 30.51
C LYS A 232 -17.23 3.85 29.76
N ALA A 233 -17.32 3.62 28.44
CA ALA A 233 -16.17 3.21 27.63
C ALA A 233 -15.09 4.29 27.60
N TRP A 234 -15.48 5.56 27.46
CA TRP A 234 -14.56 6.70 27.40
C TRP A 234 -14.18 7.24 28.79
N ARG A 235 -14.82 6.74 29.87
CA ARG A 235 -14.63 7.23 31.24
C ARG A 235 -14.99 8.71 31.39
N ARG A 236 -16.04 9.15 30.69
CA ARG A 236 -16.60 10.51 30.69
C ARG A 236 -17.94 10.50 31.40
N TYR A 237 -17.93 10.34 32.71
CA TYR A 237 -19.11 10.04 33.53
C TYR A 237 -20.15 11.15 33.62
N SER A 238 -19.88 12.33 33.04
CA SER A 238 -20.79 13.49 33.03
C SER A 238 -21.61 13.65 31.76
N PHE A 239 -21.51 12.72 30.81
CA PHE A 239 -22.30 12.78 29.59
C PHE A 239 -23.79 12.56 29.93
N ALA A 240 -24.65 13.53 29.51
CA ALA A 240 -26.10 13.49 29.71
C ALA A 240 -26.85 13.26 28.35
N SER A 241 -26.25 13.68 27.25
CA SER A 241 -26.85 13.60 25.92
C SER A 241 -25.78 13.38 24.83
N TRP A 242 -26.20 13.11 23.59
CA TRP A 242 -25.30 13.04 22.44
C TRP A 242 -24.56 14.35 22.16
N ASP A 243 -25.10 15.51 22.58
CA ASP A 243 -24.46 16.80 22.39
C ASP A 243 -23.17 16.94 23.24
N ASP A 244 -23.06 16.19 24.34
CA ASP A 244 -21.85 16.12 25.17
C ASP A 244 -20.75 15.25 24.54
N VAL A 245 -21.11 14.38 23.59
CA VAL A 245 -20.20 13.43 22.97
C VAL A 245 -19.52 14.08 21.77
N GLN A 246 -18.33 14.62 21.98
CA GLN A 246 -17.55 15.29 20.95
C GLN A 246 -16.28 14.51 20.63
N PRO A 247 -15.84 14.45 19.34
CA PRO A 247 -14.58 13.85 18.99
C PRO A 247 -13.41 14.58 19.66
N SER A 248 -12.41 13.84 20.13
CA SER A 248 -11.19 14.43 20.67
C SER A 248 -10.50 15.31 19.64
N ARG A 249 -9.99 16.47 20.05
CA ARG A 249 -9.26 17.43 19.17
C ARG A 249 -7.77 17.47 19.48
N THR A 250 -7.36 16.98 20.65
CA THR A 250 -5.98 17.05 21.13
C THR A 250 -5.20 15.76 21.02
N GLY A 251 -5.90 14.65 20.78
CA GLY A 251 -5.29 13.32 20.72
C GLY A 251 -5.00 12.72 22.09
N GLY A 252 -4.28 11.62 22.08
CA GLY A 252 -3.89 10.82 23.24
C GLY A 252 -4.34 9.37 23.12
N PRO A 253 -3.68 8.45 23.85
CA PRO A 253 -3.99 7.02 23.80
C PRO A 253 -5.24 6.67 24.64
N TYR A 254 -6.36 7.32 24.36
CA TYR A 254 -7.63 7.14 25.04
C TYR A 254 -8.71 6.64 24.09
N PRO A 255 -9.75 5.97 24.60
CA PRO A 255 -10.80 5.38 23.79
C PRO A 255 -11.50 6.35 22.84
N ASP A 256 -11.77 7.59 23.27
CA ASP A 256 -12.41 8.63 22.47
C ASP A 256 -11.62 8.99 21.20
N TRP A 257 -10.27 9.09 21.31
CA TRP A 257 -9.41 9.35 20.18
C TRP A 257 -9.28 8.14 19.25
N LEU A 258 -9.16 6.94 19.82
CA LEU A 258 -9.12 5.69 19.04
C LEU A 258 -10.42 5.46 18.28
N ASP A 259 -11.58 5.76 18.89
CA ASP A 259 -12.88 5.69 18.24
C ASP A 259 -13.00 6.68 17.08
N TRP A 260 -12.52 7.91 17.29
CA TRP A 260 -12.50 8.90 16.22
C TRP A 260 -11.63 8.48 15.04
N ILE A 261 -10.42 7.95 15.29
CA ILE A 261 -9.53 7.43 14.24
C ILE A 261 -10.21 6.27 13.50
N GLN A 262 -10.80 5.32 14.22
CA GLN A 262 -11.48 4.17 13.61
C GLN A 262 -12.72 4.60 12.82
N PHE A 263 -13.52 5.53 13.34
CA PHE A 263 -14.65 6.09 12.61
C PHE A 263 -14.22 6.69 11.28
N ARG A 264 -13.14 7.47 11.25
CA ARG A 264 -12.63 8.09 10.01
C ARG A 264 -12.23 7.03 8.98
N GLU A 265 -11.57 5.95 9.41
CA GLU A 265 -11.25 4.82 8.53
C GLU A 265 -12.51 4.14 7.99
N ASP A 266 -13.47 3.84 8.86
CA ASP A 266 -14.74 3.23 8.45
C ASP A 266 -15.52 4.15 7.50
N ARG A 267 -15.47 5.45 7.76
CA ARG A 267 -16.12 6.45 6.92
C ARG A 267 -15.46 6.58 5.55
N ALA A 268 -14.14 6.57 5.48
CA ALA A 268 -13.41 6.56 4.21
C ALA A 268 -13.82 5.37 3.34
N HIS A 269 -13.93 4.21 3.95
CA HIS A 269 -14.33 3.00 3.26
C HIS A 269 -15.81 3.06 2.78
N GLU A 270 -16.72 3.57 3.59
CA GLU A 270 -18.10 3.81 3.20
C GLU A 270 -18.21 4.79 2.04
N LEU A 271 -17.42 5.86 2.05
CA LEU A 271 -17.39 6.85 0.97
C LEU A 271 -16.82 6.26 -0.34
N LEU A 272 -15.89 5.31 -0.27
CA LEU A 272 -15.43 4.57 -1.45
C LEU A 272 -16.53 3.65 -1.98
N HIS A 273 -17.16 2.88 -1.11
CA HIS A 273 -18.29 2.02 -1.45
C HIS A 273 -19.43 2.81 -2.10
N TRP A 274 -19.80 3.96 -1.52
CA TRP A 274 -20.81 4.84 -2.07
C TRP A 274 -20.49 5.31 -3.50
N ARG A 275 -19.24 5.67 -3.82
CA ARG A 275 -18.84 6.04 -5.19
C ARG A 275 -19.07 4.88 -6.15
N LYS A 276 -18.65 3.69 -5.75
CA LYS A 276 -18.86 2.46 -6.52
C LYS A 276 -20.34 2.23 -6.80
N GLU A 277 -21.18 2.30 -5.79
CA GLU A 277 -22.63 2.07 -5.94
C GLU A 277 -23.30 3.08 -6.87
N ILE A 278 -22.88 4.34 -6.84
CA ILE A 278 -23.40 5.35 -7.79
C ILE A 278 -23.02 4.97 -9.23
N ILE A 279 -21.76 4.62 -9.50
CA ILE A 279 -21.35 4.19 -10.84
C ILE A 279 -22.09 2.92 -11.25
N ARG A 280 -22.14 1.92 -10.36
CA ARG A 280 -22.84 0.64 -10.62
C ARG A 280 -24.33 0.80 -10.82
N SER A 281 -24.96 1.86 -10.32
CA SER A 281 -26.37 2.13 -10.57
C SER A 281 -26.70 2.37 -12.05
N VAL A 282 -25.71 2.71 -12.88
CA VAL A 282 -25.88 3.00 -14.32
C VAL A 282 -24.94 2.19 -15.24
N ASP A 283 -23.83 1.68 -14.71
CA ASP A 283 -22.85 0.90 -15.47
C ASP A 283 -22.43 -0.36 -14.71
N GLN A 284 -22.96 -1.51 -15.16
CA GLN A 284 -22.69 -2.81 -14.55
C GLN A 284 -21.55 -3.57 -15.22
N LYS A 285 -21.05 -3.09 -16.38
CA LYS A 285 -20.12 -3.86 -17.24
C LYS A 285 -18.66 -3.40 -17.18
N ASN A 286 -18.41 -2.08 -17.16
CA ASN A 286 -17.06 -1.55 -17.21
C ASN A 286 -16.34 -1.76 -15.87
N LYS A 287 -15.01 -1.82 -15.91
CA LYS A 287 -14.20 -2.09 -14.72
C LYS A 287 -14.26 -0.93 -13.73
N ILE A 288 -14.13 -1.26 -12.47
CA ILE A 288 -13.91 -0.29 -11.39
C ILE A 288 -12.52 -0.52 -10.85
N THR A 289 -11.73 0.51 -10.87
CA THR A 289 -10.38 0.54 -10.29
C THR A 289 -10.30 1.60 -9.19
N MET A 290 -9.31 1.53 -8.39
CA MET A 290 -8.89 2.58 -7.47
C MET A 290 -7.39 2.56 -7.38
N HIS A 291 -6.77 3.71 -7.21
CA HIS A 291 -5.37 3.74 -6.88
C HIS A 291 -5.11 4.43 -5.55
N GLY A 292 -4.35 3.73 -4.70
CA GLY A 292 -3.90 4.19 -3.40
C GLY A 292 -2.42 4.57 -3.43
N ILE A 293 -1.84 4.70 -2.25
CA ILE A 293 -0.46 5.17 -2.06
C ILE A 293 0.49 4.10 -1.50
N ALA A 294 0.02 2.88 -1.30
CA ALA A 294 0.76 1.78 -0.66
C ALA A 294 1.32 2.15 0.73
N TYR A 295 0.58 2.89 1.51
CA TYR A 295 1.04 3.50 2.75
C TYR A 295 0.26 3.06 3.98
N THR A 296 -0.48 1.96 3.91
CA THR A 296 -1.27 1.49 5.06
C THR A 296 -0.44 1.47 6.35
N LEU A 297 0.82 1.03 6.30
CA LEU A 297 1.68 0.96 7.49
C LEU A 297 2.18 2.32 8.01
N GLU A 298 1.89 3.43 7.35
CA GLU A 298 2.35 4.76 7.75
C GLU A 298 1.23 5.76 7.93
N SER A 299 0.14 5.56 7.23
CA SER A 299 -0.86 6.61 7.06
C SER A 299 -2.27 6.19 7.41
N LEU A 300 -2.51 4.91 7.70
CA LEU A 300 -3.87 4.44 8.02
C LEU A 300 -4.57 5.33 9.07
N PRO A 301 -3.99 5.59 10.25
CA PRO A 301 -4.69 6.40 11.25
C PRO A 301 -4.76 7.89 10.88
N SER A 302 -3.75 8.42 10.19
CA SER A 302 -3.69 9.85 9.88
C SER A 302 -4.62 10.25 8.72
N VAL A 303 -4.68 9.44 7.66
CA VAL A 303 -5.43 9.75 6.43
C VAL A 303 -6.51 8.71 6.10
N SER A 304 -6.64 7.66 6.90
CA SER A 304 -7.64 6.59 6.76
C SER A 304 -7.48 5.74 5.49
N ALA A 305 -6.26 5.66 4.95
CA ALA A 305 -5.94 4.88 3.76
C ALA A 305 -5.65 3.42 4.12
N ASN A 306 -6.59 2.52 3.85
CA ASN A 306 -6.47 1.09 4.11
C ASN A 306 -6.49 0.31 2.78
N ASP A 307 -5.31 -0.13 2.33
CA ASP A 307 -5.15 -0.82 1.05
C ASP A 307 -5.97 -2.12 0.98
N TRP A 308 -6.08 -2.90 2.06
CA TRP A 308 -6.87 -4.14 2.10
C TRP A 308 -8.36 -3.89 1.91
N ARG A 309 -8.91 -2.87 2.57
CA ARG A 309 -10.32 -2.53 2.45
C ARG A 309 -10.62 -1.92 1.09
N ALA A 310 -9.74 -1.05 0.60
CA ALA A 310 -9.89 -0.42 -0.71
C ALA A 310 -9.81 -1.44 -1.85
N ALA A 311 -8.84 -2.34 -1.83
CA ALA A 311 -8.70 -3.40 -2.83
C ALA A 311 -9.89 -4.36 -2.86
N ALA A 312 -10.56 -4.58 -1.72
CA ALA A 312 -11.75 -5.42 -1.65
C ALA A 312 -12.93 -4.85 -2.46
N GLU A 313 -13.04 -3.51 -2.57
CA GLU A 313 -14.15 -2.82 -3.24
C GLU A 313 -14.05 -2.78 -4.76
N VAL A 314 -12.87 -3.00 -5.34
CA VAL A 314 -12.61 -2.75 -6.77
C VAL A 314 -12.23 -4.01 -7.53
N ASP A 315 -12.33 -3.96 -8.87
CA ASP A 315 -11.94 -5.07 -9.75
C ASP A 315 -10.41 -5.18 -9.89
N SER A 316 -9.72 -4.03 -9.91
CA SER A 316 -8.25 -3.94 -9.89
C SER A 316 -7.82 -2.80 -8.99
N TYR A 317 -6.83 -3.05 -8.14
CA TYR A 317 -6.27 -2.04 -7.24
C TYR A 317 -4.92 -1.57 -7.76
N GLY A 318 -4.62 -0.30 -7.59
CA GLY A 318 -3.36 0.28 -8.00
C GLY A 318 -2.67 1.02 -6.85
N PHE A 319 -1.42 1.43 -7.09
CA PHE A 319 -0.66 2.22 -6.13
C PHE A 319 0.29 3.20 -6.81
N THR A 320 0.60 4.28 -6.10
CA THR A 320 1.62 5.26 -6.45
C THR A 320 2.94 4.89 -5.80
N TRP A 321 4.02 4.90 -6.58
CA TRP A 321 5.38 4.83 -6.06
C TRP A 321 6.33 5.65 -6.90
N VAL A 322 6.89 6.70 -6.30
CA VAL A 322 7.81 7.63 -6.95
C VAL A 322 9.19 7.48 -6.31
N ASN A 323 10.10 6.83 -7.00
CA ASN A 323 11.41 6.44 -6.47
C ASN A 323 12.25 7.61 -5.97
N ALA A 324 12.20 8.77 -6.65
CA ALA A 324 12.90 9.98 -6.22
C ALA A 324 12.49 10.48 -4.83
N ARG A 325 11.24 10.24 -4.42
CA ARG A 325 10.74 10.61 -3.08
C ARG A 325 10.98 9.52 -2.04
N LYS A 326 11.00 8.25 -2.46
CA LYS A 326 11.01 7.09 -1.57
C LYS A 326 12.41 6.52 -1.37
N GLY A 327 13.34 6.90 -2.24
CA GLY A 327 14.70 6.37 -2.30
C GLY A 327 14.85 5.23 -3.28
N ASN A 328 16.09 5.01 -3.68
CA ASN A 328 16.44 4.01 -4.68
C ASN A 328 16.79 2.64 -4.06
N GLU A 329 16.68 2.48 -2.76
CA GLU A 329 16.90 1.20 -2.10
C GLU A 329 15.84 0.19 -2.59
N PRO A 330 16.25 -0.94 -3.21
CA PRO A 330 15.31 -1.83 -3.90
C PRO A 330 14.27 -2.43 -2.96
N TRP A 331 14.60 -2.69 -1.70
CA TRP A 331 13.65 -3.24 -0.74
C TRP A 331 12.41 -2.35 -0.54
N LYS A 332 12.55 -1.02 -0.68
CA LYS A 332 11.43 -0.09 -0.49
C LYS A 332 10.36 -0.23 -1.57
N GLN A 333 10.76 -0.35 -2.83
CA GLN A 333 9.81 -0.59 -3.92
C GLN A 333 9.19 -1.98 -3.82
N TYR A 334 9.99 -3.02 -3.53
CA TYR A 334 9.46 -4.37 -3.29
C TYR A 334 8.47 -4.40 -2.13
N HIS A 335 8.78 -3.71 -1.03
CA HIS A 335 7.87 -3.56 0.12
C HIS A 335 6.50 -3.02 -0.31
N ALA A 336 6.45 -1.95 -1.10
CA ALA A 336 5.21 -1.37 -1.58
C ALA A 336 4.44 -2.33 -2.50
N VAL A 337 5.14 -2.97 -3.44
CA VAL A 337 4.53 -3.93 -4.37
C VAL A 337 3.98 -5.14 -3.62
N ASP A 338 4.75 -5.71 -2.69
CA ASP A 338 4.33 -6.87 -1.90
C ASP A 338 3.15 -6.54 -0.97
N LEU A 339 3.11 -5.31 -0.41
CA LEU A 339 1.98 -4.84 0.40
C LEU A 339 0.70 -4.81 -0.44
N VAL A 340 0.76 -4.20 -1.63
CA VAL A 340 -0.41 -4.08 -2.51
C VAL A 340 -0.83 -5.45 -3.08
N ARG A 341 0.13 -6.34 -3.38
CA ARG A 341 -0.18 -7.73 -3.75
C ARG A 341 -0.98 -8.43 -2.64
N ALA A 342 -0.51 -8.32 -1.39
CA ALA A 342 -1.19 -8.90 -0.24
C ALA A 342 -2.60 -8.33 -0.05
N ALA A 343 -2.74 -7.00 -0.12
CA ALA A 343 -4.01 -6.30 -0.01
C ALA A 343 -4.99 -6.69 -1.13
N SER A 344 -4.50 -6.93 -2.34
CA SER A 344 -5.30 -7.31 -3.51
C SER A 344 -5.83 -8.76 -3.46
N ARG A 345 -5.27 -9.64 -2.61
CA ARG A 345 -5.75 -10.99 -2.35
C ARG A 345 -6.01 -11.81 -3.63
N GLY A 346 -5.03 -11.86 -4.51
CA GLY A 346 -5.09 -12.60 -5.77
C GLY A 346 -5.82 -11.88 -6.92
N LYS A 347 -6.45 -10.72 -6.67
CA LYS A 347 -6.92 -9.86 -7.75
C LYS A 347 -5.74 -9.24 -8.49
N ARG A 348 -5.98 -8.80 -9.73
CA ARG A 348 -5.01 -8.00 -10.48
C ARG A 348 -4.75 -6.68 -9.76
N PHE A 349 -3.49 -6.25 -9.76
CA PHE A 349 -3.10 -4.95 -9.22
C PHE A 349 -2.07 -4.27 -10.13
N TRP A 350 -1.99 -2.94 -10.07
CA TRP A 350 -1.19 -2.14 -10.96
C TRP A 350 -0.22 -1.24 -10.21
N HIS A 351 0.95 -1.01 -10.76
CA HIS A 351 1.74 0.16 -10.42
C HIS A 351 1.17 1.33 -11.23
N SER A 352 0.15 1.99 -10.71
CA SER A 352 -0.71 2.90 -11.45
C SER A 352 -0.21 4.34 -11.51
N GLU A 353 0.82 4.68 -10.73
CA GLU A 353 1.59 5.91 -10.89
C GLU A 353 3.07 5.65 -10.59
N MET A 354 3.80 5.26 -11.64
CA MET A 354 5.25 5.06 -11.62
C MET A 354 5.97 6.32 -12.10
N GLN A 355 7.09 6.64 -11.50
CA GLN A 355 7.96 7.70 -12.02
C GLN A 355 8.55 7.33 -13.38
N GLY A 356 8.38 8.22 -14.37
CA GLY A 356 8.93 8.05 -15.72
C GLY A 356 10.02 9.06 -16.09
N GLY A 357 10.19 10.11 -15.31
CA GLY A 357 11.08 11.23 -15.62
C GLY A 357 11.58 11.96 -14.38
N PRO A 358 12.15 13.17 -14.55
CA PRO A 358 12.72 13.93 -13.45
C PRO A 358 11.69 14.34 -12.42
N LEU A 359 12.12 14.55 -11.17
CA LEU A 359 11.39 15.25 -10.14
C LEU A 359 12.04 16.64 -9.98
N TRP A 360 11.33 17.68 -10.40
CA TRP A 360 11.88 19.05 -10.40
C TRP A 360 11.88 19.68 -9.01
N MET A 361 11.01 19.26 -8.12
CA MET A 361 10.94 19.80 -6.77
C MET A 361 11.92 19.09 -5.84
N ALA A 362 13.21 19.43 -5.94
CA ALA A 362 14.28 18.90 -5.07
C ALA A 362 13.98 19.10 -3.57
N SER A 363 13.27 20.14 -3.20
CA SER A 363 12.86 20.40 -1.81
C SER A 363 11.95 19.32 -1.23
N GLU A 364 11.21 18.58 -2.05
CA GLU A 364 10.37 17.45 -1.60
C GLU A 364 11.18 16.21 -1.24
N VAL A 365 12.44 16.15 -1.65
CA VAL A 365 13.37 15.08 -1.29
C VAL A 365 14.33 15.52 -0.17
N THR A 366 13.95 16.51 0.61
CA THR A 366 14.72 16.99 1.77
C THR A 366 15.15 15.83 2.66
N GLY A 367 16.44 15.79 3.03
CA GLY A 367 17.03 14.73 3.82
C GLY A 367 17.35 13.44 3.04
N ARG A 368 17.13 13.43 1.71
CA ARG A 368 17.51 12.34 0.81
C ARG A 368 18.87 12.62 0.16
N PRO A 369 19.60 11.56 -0.26
CA PRO A 369 20.78 11.75 -1.11
C PRO A 369 20.42 12.49 -2.39
N ILE A 370 21.34 13.31 -2.89
CA ILE A 370 21.11 14.11 -4.12
C ILE A 370 20.81 13.23 -5.34
N GLU A 371 21.31 11.99 -5.33
CA GLU A 371 21.09 11.00 -6.37
C GLU A 371 19.62 10.62 -6.52
N ASP A 372 18.83 10.72 -5.44
CA ASP A 372 17.40 10.42 -5.46
C ASP A 372 16.60 11.46 -6.24
N ALA A 373 17.09 12.70 -6.29
CA ALA A 373 16.48 13.80 -7.04
C ALA A 373 16.98 13.91 -8.49
N ARG A 374 17.94 13.07 -8.88
CA ARG A 374 18.51 13.09 -10.24
C ARG A 374 17.47 12.76 -11.32
N LYS A 375 17.77 13.21 -12.54
CA LYS A 375 17.01 12.78 -13.70
C LYS A 375 17.24 11.27 -13.94
N PRO A 376 16.18 10.45 -13.97
CA PRO A 376 16.34 9.04 -14.28
C PRO A 376 16.73 8.81 -15.73
N ASP A 377 17.43 7.71 -15.99
CA ASP A 377 17.78 7.23 -17.33
C ASP A 377 16.96 5.99 -17.72
N GLU A 378 17.24 5.39 -18.87
CA GLU A 378 16.53 4.21 -19.37
C GLU A 378 16.78 2.96 -18.51
N LYS A 379 17.91 2.86 -17.82
CA LYS A 379 18.21 1.75 -16.90
C LYS A 379 17.38 1.84 -15.61
N ASP A 380 17.09 3.04 -15.14
CA ASP A 380 16.15 3.24 -14.03
C ASP A 380 14.76 2.76 -14.42
N ILE A 381 14.28 3.15 -15.61
CA ILE A 381 13.00 2.66 -16.14
C ILE A 381 13.00 1.13 -16.22
N ARG A 382 14.13 0.54 -16.67
CA ARG A 382 14.31 -0.91 -16.74
C ARG A 382 14.12 -1.58 -15.38
N VAL A 383 14.88 -1.15 -14.37
CA VAL A 383 14.85 -1.75 -13.02
C VAL A 383 13.49 -1.52 -12.34
N TRP A 384 12.94 -0.31 -12.39
CA TRP A 384 11.68 -0.01 -11.71
C TRP A 384 10.51 -0.81 -12.26
N ASN A 385 10.44 -0.99 -13.59
CA ASN A 385 9.45 -1.88 -14.18
C ASN A 385 9.67 -3.33 -13.70
N MET A 386 10.91 -3.84 -13.80
CA MET A 386 11.20 -5.22 -13.44
C MET A 386 10.93 -5.53 -11.97
N VAL A 387 11.22 -4.60 -11.05
CA VAL A 387 10.85 -4.76 -9.61
C VAL A 387 9.34 -4.90 -9.45
N SER A 388 8.55 -4.03 -10.09
CA SER A 388 7.10 -4.09 -9.99
C SER A 388 6.53 -5.41 -10.56
N LEU A 389 7.05 -5.85 -11.71
CA LEU A 389 6.61 -7.09 -12.35
C LEU A 389 7.06 -8.33 -11.57
N ALA A 390 8.30 -8.35 -11.07
CA ALA A 390 8.80 -9.42 -10.20
C ALA A 390 8.03 -9.51 -8.87
N GLY A 391 7.47 -8.39 -8.39
CA GLY A 391 6.55 -8.35 -7.26
C GLY A 391 5.13 -8.80 -7.59
N GLY A 392 4.81 -9.02 -8.87
CA GLY A 392 3.51 -9.54 -9.33
C GLY A 392 2.54 -8.49 -9.85
N ALA A 393 2.97 -7.23 -10.08
CA ALA A 393 2.11 -6.23 -10.71
C ALA A 393 1.71 -6.68 -12.13
N THR A 394 0.44 -6.52 -12.46
CA THR A 394 -0.16 -6.90 -13.74
C THR A 394 -0.61 -5.71 -14.56
N GLY A 395 -0.01 -4.55 -14.32
CA GLY A 395 -0.20 -3.32 -15.07
C GLY A 395 0.76 -2.24 -14.58
N VAL A 396 1.15 -1.33 -15.47
CA VAL A 396 2.03 -0.19 -15.19
C VAL A 396 1.52 1.04 -15.90
N LEU A 397 1.30 2.12 -15.16
CA LEU A 397 1.01 3.43 -15.70
C LEU A 397 2.02 4.44 -15.15
N TYR A 398 2.58 5.25 -16.02
CA TYR A 398 3.46 6.32 -15.59
C TYR A 398 2.67 7.54 -15.10
N LEU A 399 3.12 8.14 -14.05
CA LEU A 399 2.76 9.49 -13.67
C LEU A 399 3.84 10.42 -14.24
N ARG A 400 3.67 10.96 -15.39
CA ARG A 400 2.64 11.06 -16.40
C ARG A 400 3.19 10.59 -17.76
N TYR A 401 2.41 10.74 -18.84
CA TYR A 401 2.91 10.56 -20.19
C TYR A 401 4.08 11.51 -20.48
N ARG A 402 3.88 12.80 -20.26
CA ARG A 402 4.92 13.83 -20.37
C ARG A 402 4.82 14.81 -19.20
N PRO A 403 5.88 15.59 -18.91
CA PRO A 403 5.91 16.51 -17.77
C PRO A 403 4.78 17.55 -17.75
N LEU A 404 4.41 17.98 -16.56
CA LEU A 404 3.49 19.09 -16.35
C LEU A 404 4.08 20.39 -16.84
N LEU A 405 3.24 21.25 -17.43
CA LEU A 405 3.63 22.56 -17.95
C LEU A 405 3.36 23.70 -16.96
N ASP A 406 2.67 23.41 -15.86
CA ASP A 406 2.29 24.39 -14.85
C ASP A 406 2.27 23.77 -13.44
N GLY A 407 2.08 24.65 -12.45
CA GLY A 407 1.95 24.29 -11.05
C GLY A 407 3.25 23.94 -10.33
N PRO A 408 3.18 23.59 -9.03
CA PRO A 408 4.35 23.28 -8.23
C PRO A 408 5.15 22.05 -8.70
N LEU A 409 4.51 21.12 -9.40
CA LEU A 409 5.16 19.96 -10.02
C LEU A 409 5.53 20.16 -11.50
N PHE A 410 5.64 21.41 -11.93
CA PHE A 410 6.13 21.76 -13.26
C PHE A 410 7.39 20.96 -13.62
N GLY A 411 7.44 20.42 -14.83
CA GLY A 411 8.56 19.65 -15.35
C GLY A 411 8.68 18.21 -14.85
N ALA A 412 7.77 17.77 -13.95
CA ALA A 412 7.88 16.48 -13.34
C ALA A 412 7.25 15.32 -14.12
N PHE A 413 7.77 14.21 -14.03
CA PHE A 413 7.63 12.77 -13.90
C PHE A 413 7.57 12.00 -15.22
N GLY A 414 7.22 12.60 -16.36
CA GLY A 414 6.95 11.86 -17.62
C GLY A 414 8.17 11.22 -18.25
N PRO A 415 8.04 10.03 -18.87
CA PRO A 415 9.11 9.41 -19.65
C PRO A 415 9.41 10.17 -20.97
N PHE A 416 8.42 10.82 -21.57
CA PHE A 416 8.60 11.68 -22.75
C PHE A 416 9.12 13.07 -22.34
N ALA A 417 9.62 13.83 -23.29
CA ALA A 417 10.05 15.22 -23.09
C ALA A 417 8.84 16.15 -22.86
N MET A 418 9.08 17.40 -22.42
CA MET A 418 8.03 18.36 -22.17
C MET A 418 7.16 18.66 -23.39
N ASP A 419 7.75 18.67 -24.58
CA ASP A 419 7.06 18.88 -25.85
C ASP A 419 6.40 17.60 -26.41
N GLY A 420 6.49 16.47 -25.69
CA GLY A 420 5.98 15.17 -26.09
C GLY A 420 6.91 14.36 -27.01
N SER A 421 8.10 14.86 -27.33
CA SER A 421 9.09 14.09 -28.12
C SER A 421 9.65 12.91 -27.33
N SER A 422 10.13 11.89 -28.08
CA SER A 422 10.72 10.68 -27.51
C SER A 422 12.03 10.95 -26.77
N THR A 423 12.31 10.14 -25.78
CA THR A 423 13.54 10.12 -24.99
C THR A 423 14.00 8.68 -24.81
N PRO A 424 15.27 8.40 -24.42
CA PRO A 424 15.68 7.03 -24.09
C PRO A 424 14.78 6.34 -23.05
N ARG A 425 14.20 7.10 -22.13
CA ARG A 425 13.24 6.60 -21.12
C ARG A 425 11.93 6.14 -21.77
N SER A 426 11.35 6.96 -22.66
CA SER A 426 10.13 6.59 -23.39
C SER A 426 10.36 5.41 -24.33
N ASP A 427 11.56 5.30 -24.91
CA ASP A 427 11.91 4.17 -25.77
C ASP A 427 11.99 2.86 -24.94
N MET A 428 12.58 2.91 -23.74
CA MET A 428 12.57 1.78 -22.83
C MET A 428 11.14 1.42 -22.37
N ALA A 429 10.32 2.41 -22.03
CA ALA A 429 8.91 2.19 -21.71
C ALA A 429 8.16 1.53 -22.87
N GLY A 430 8.42 1.97 -24.11
CA GLY A 430 7.86 1.36 -25.32
C GLY A 430 8.31 -0.10 -25.55
N LYS A 431 9.57 -0.43 -25.21
CA LYS A 431 10.03 -1.83 -25.23
C LYS A 431 9.24 -2.68 -24.23
N PHE A 432 9.01 -2.18 -23.02
CA PHE A 432 8.18 -2.86 -22.01
C PHE A 432 6.74 -3.03 -22.48
N ALA A 433 6.11 -1.99 -23.00
CA ALA A 433 4.74 -2.05 -23.50
C ALA A 433 4.57 -3.16 -24.56
N LYS A 434 5.48 -3.25 -25.51
CA LYS A 434 5.46 -4.30 -26.54
C LYS A 434 5.74 -5.69 -25.97
N TRP A 435 6.72 -5.79 -25.08
CA TRP A 435 7.11 -7.06 -24.46
C TRP A 435 6.01 -7.63 -23.56
N THR A 436 5.37 -6.79 -22.74
CA THR A 436 4.29 -7.24 -21.85
C THR A 436 3.09 -7.76 -22.64
N ASN A 437 2.76 -7.12 -23.77
CA ASN A 437 1.68 -7.57 -24.63
C ASN A 437 2.02 -8.85 -25.42
N ALA A 438 3.31 -9.08 -25.71
CA ALA A 438 3.77 -10.29 -26.42
C ALA A 438 3.86 -11.53 -25.51
N HIS A 439 3.86 -11.37 -24.20
CA HIS A 439 4.06 -12.46 -23.22
C HIS A 439 2.93 -12.58 -22.20
N PRO A 440 1.70 -12.91 -22.63
CA PRO A 440 0.55 -13.05 -21.71
C PRO A 440 0.71 -14.18 -20.70
N ASP A 441 1.55 -15.16 -20.95
CA ASP A 441 1.90 -16.28 -20.09
C ASP A 441 2.57 -15.85 -18.78
N LEU A 442 3.35 -14.77 -18.81
CA LEU A 442 3.96 -14.21 -17.59
C LEU A 442 2.92 -13.77 -16.57
N TRP A 443 1.78 -13.22 -17.02
CA TRP A 443 0.72 -12.69 -16.14
C TRP A 443 -0.22 -13.76 -15.63
N GLN A 444 -0.12 -14.98 -16.14
CA GLN A 444 -0.84 -16.17 -15.65
C GLN A 444 -0.04 -16.93 -14.59
N SER A 445 1.17 -16.48 -14.29
CA SER A 445 2.08 -17.08 -13.32
C SER A 445 2.40 -16.05 -12.23
N PRO A 446 1.61 -16.00 -11.13
CA PRO A 446 1.86 -15.07 -10.03
C PRO A 446 3.12 -15.47 -9.23
N PRO A 447 3.68 -14.56 -8.43
CA PRO A 447 4.72 -14.90 -7.47
C PRO A 447 4.26 -16.04 -6.55
N VAL A 448 5.16 -16.98 -6.29
CA VAL A 448 4.90 -18.02 -5.29
C VAL A 448 4.78 -17.38 -3.90
N LYS A 449 4.01 -18.02 -3.03
CA LYS A 449 3.81 -17.56 -1.67
C LYS A 449 5.13 -17.54 -0.89
N GLY A 450 5.35 -16.49 -0.11
CA GLY A 450 6.52 -16.38 0.76
C GLY A 450 6.57 -17.47 1.85
N ASP A 451 7.77 -17.74 2.32
CA ASP A 451 8.01 -18.77 3.35
C ASP A 451 7.60 -18.31 4.75
N ILE A 452 7.46 -16.99 4.96
CA ILE A 452 7.03 -16.34 6.20
C ILE A 452 6.17 -15.13 5.86
N ALA A 453 5.24 -14.77 6.74
CA ALA A 453 4.48 -13.54 6.59
C ALA A 453 4.68 -12.58 7.77
N ILE A 454 4.66 -11.27 7.46
CA ILE A 454 4.68 -10.19 8.45
C ILE A 454 3.24 -9.72 8.66
N VAL A 455 2.79 -9.75 9.91
CA VAL A 455 1.39 -9.49 10.25
C VAL A 455 1.11 -8.00 10.34
N PHE A 456 0.13 -7.55 9.59
CA PHE A 456 -0.46 -6.22 9.75
C PHE A 456 -1.57 -6.27 10.79
N VAL A 457 -1.43 -5.46 11.86
CA VAL A 457 -2.39 -5.32 12.96
C VAL A 457 -2.84 -3.85 13.04
N PRO A 458 -4.01 -3.50 12.52
CA PRO A 458 -4.48 -2.11 12.45
C PRO A 458 -4.56 -1.40 13.82
N GLU A 459 -5.00 -2.09 14.85
CA GLU A 459 -5.14 -1.51 16.20
C GLU A 459 -3.81 -1.09 16.81
N SER A 460 -2.73 -1.83 16.58
CA SER A 460 -1.39 -1.45 17.06
C SER A 460 -0.87 -0.20 16.35
N GLU A 461 -1.13 -0.05 15.05
CA GLU A 461 -0.76 1.15 14.30
C GLU A 461 -1.57 2.36 14.78
N ARG A 462 -2.90 2.23 14.96
CA ARG A 462 -3.75 3.29 15.52
C ARG A 462 -3.30 3.71 16.89
N PHE A 463 -2.93 2.76 17.74
CA PHE A 463 -2.44 3.05 19.09
C PHE A 463 -1.11 3.81 19.06
N ASN A 464 -0.16 3.39 18.21
CA ASN A 464 1.10 4.12 18.05
C ASN A 464 0.85 5.58 17.61
N PHE A 465 -0.07 5.79 16.66
CA PHE A 465 -0.47 7.13 16.24
C PHE A 465 -1.14 7.91 17.37
N ALA A 466 -2.05 7.31 18.10
CA ALA A 466 -2.72 7.95 19.23
C ALA A 466 -1.75 8.36 20.34
N GLN A 467 -0.72 7.55 20.57
CA GLN A 467 0.28 7.78 21.61
C GLN A 467 1.32 8.84 21.21
N GLN A 468 1.72 8.91 19.94
CA GLN A 468 2.88 9.69 19.50
C GLN A 468 2.56 10.74 18.43
N GLY A 469 1.34 10.76 17.91
CA GLY A 469 0.95 11.64 16.79
C GLY A 469 1.50 11.20 15.44
N ASN A 470 2.18 10.06 15.37
CA ASN A 470 2.70 9.46 14.15
C ASN A 470 2.79 7.94 14.28
N THR A 471 3.07 7.25 13.19
CA THR A 471 3.18 5.79 13.14
C THR A 471 4.63 5.31 13.03
N ALA A 472 5.61 6.15 13.33
CA ALA A 472 7.02 5.91 13.03
C ALA A 472 7.57 4.64 13.70
N ASN A 473 7.18 4.35 14.94
CA ASN A 473 7.68 3.18 15.66
C ASN A 473 7.09 1.89 15.07
N TYR A 474 5.79 1.88 14.79
CA TYR A 474 5.12 0.77 14.12
C TYR A 474 5.74 0.50 12.74
N ALA A 475 5.85 1.55 11.92
CA ALA A 475 6.42 1.46 10.59
C ALA A 475 7.89 0.99 10.60
N ALA A 476 8.70 1.49 11.52
CA ALA A 476 10.11 1.08 11.66
C ALA A 476 10.22 -0.40 12.03
N SER A 477 9.37 -0.88 12.94
CA SER A 477 9.36 -2.30 13.36
C SER A 477 8.93 -3.21 12.20
N ALA A 478 7.83 -2.91 11.54
CA ALA A 478 7.30 -3.69 10.45
C ALA A 478 8.24 -3.70 9.22
N ARG A 479 8.74 -2.53 8.83
CA ARG A 479 9.68 -2.38 7.70
C ARG A 479 11.04 -2.99 7.97
N GLY A 480 11.55 -2.86 9.18
CA GLY A 480 12.84 -3.44 9.52
C GLY A 480 12.79 -4.96 9.52
N ALA A 481 11.68 -5.57 9.92
CA ALA A 481 11.47 -7.01 9.76
C ALA A 481 11.45 -7.40 8.27
N TYR A 482 10.72 -6.63 7.43
CA TYR A 482 10.71 -6.85 5.98
C TYR A 482 12.11 -6.74 5.36
N GLU A 483 12.86 -5.68 5.71
CA GLU A 483 14.21 -5.43 5.23
C GLU A 483 15.18 -6.54 5.66
N ALA A 484 15.08 -7.05 6.89
CA ALA A 484 15.91 -8.15 7.38
C ALA A 484 15.71 -9.45 6.58
N PHE A 485 14.48 -9.77 6.21
CA PHE A 485 14.19 -10.88 5.30
C PHE A 485 14.69 -10.58 3.88
N PHE A 486 14.43 -9.39 3.38
CA PHE A 486 14.85 -8.96 2.04
C PHE A 486 16.36 -9.05 1.84
N ASP A 487 17.15 -8.52 2.78
CA ASP A 487 18.62 -8.54 2.75
C ASP A 487 19.19 -9.96 2.80
N SER A 488 18.39 -10.92 3.23
CA SER A 488 18.71 -12.35 3.23
C SER A 488 18.17 -13.08 1.99
N ASN A 489 17.64 -12.35 1.02
CA ASN A 489 16.94 -12.85 -0.16
C ASN A 489 15.80 -13.85 0.20
N ILE A 490 15.11 -13.58 1.30
CA ILE A 490 13.93 -14.31 1.71
C ILE A 490 12.69 -13.51 1.26
N GLN A 491 11.82 -14.13 0.48
CA GLN A 491 10.53 -13.55 0.20
C GLN A 491 9.64 -13.67 1.43
N SER A 492 9.38 -12.54 2.10
CA SER A 492 8.33 -12.41 3.10
C SER A 492 7.09 -11.78 2.48
N ASP A 493 5.91 -12.27 2.84
CA ASP A 493 4.65 -11.67 2.43
C ASP A 493 4.09 -10.80 3.55
N TRP A 494 3.24 -9.84 3.22
CA TRP A 494 2.38 -9.17 4.18
C TRP A 494 1.10 -9.98 4.38
N VAL A 495 0.56 -9.99 5.59
CA VAL A 495 -0.73 -10.63 5.86
C VAL A 495 -1.54 -9.81 6.85
N HIS A 496 -2.80 -9.54 6.54
CA HIS A 496 -3.72 -8.97 7.50
C HIS A 496 -4.02 -10.00 8.61
N ILE A 497 -4.15 -9.55 9.85
CA ILE A 497 -4.39 -10.43 11.00
C ILE A 497 -5.57 -11.40 10.79
N ASP A 498 -6.60 -10.99 10.07
CA ASP A 498 -7.75 -11.85 9.78
C ASP A 498 -7.38 -13.07 8.90
N ASN A 499 -6.26 -13.05 8.20
CA ASN A 499 -5.83 -14.04 7.22
C ASN A 499 -4.55 -14.81 7.58
N ILE A 500 -4.08 -14.72 8.81
CA ILE A 500 -2.82 -15.37 9.24
C ILE A 500 -2.83 -16.89 9.06
N ASP A 501 -3.99 -17.54 9.09
CA ASP A 501 -4.13 -19.01 8.86
C ASP A 501 -3.66 -19.46 7.46
N GLU A 502 -3.44 -18.51 6.55
CA GLU A 502 -2.88 -18.80 5.22
C GLU A 502 -1.37 -19.17 5.26
N TYR A 503 -0.70 -18.96 6.39
CA TYR A 503 0.73 -19.19 6.59
C TYR A 503 0.98 -20.14 7.75
N SER A 504 2.09 -20.88 7.70
CA SER A 504 2.54 -21.73 8.81
C SER A 504 3.39 -20.97 9.82
N THR A 505 4.03 -19.89 9.39
CA THR A 505 4.92 -19.06 10.22
C THR A 505 4.63 -17.60 9.99
N VAL A 506 4.46 -16.85 11.06
CA VAL A 506 4.20 -15.41 11.01
C VAL A 506 5.08 -14.63 11.99
N TYR A 507 5.49 -13.45 11.57
CA TYR A 507 6.20 -12.47 12.39
C TYR A 507 5.25 -11.33 12.75
N LEU A 508 5.12 -11.03 14.03
CA LEU A 508 4.22 -10.01 14.59
C LEU A 508 5.02 -8.80 15.07
N PRO A 509 5.16 -7.76 14.23
CA PRO A 509 5.87 -6.53 14.60
C PRO A 509 5.01 -5.63 15.46
N TYR A 510 5.61 -4.94 16.41
CA TYR A 510 5.01 -3.90 17.26
C TYR A 510 3.59 -4.23 17.78
N PRO A 511 3.38 -5.33 18.48
CA PRO A 511 2.04 -5.80 18.87
C PRO A 511 1.51 -5.12 20.14
N VAL A 512 1.80 -3.84 20.33
CA VAL A 512 1.63 -3.12 21.61
C VAL A 512 0.15 -3.01 22.04
N MET A 513 -0.75 -2.80 21.09
CA MET A 513 -2.19 -2.87 21.34
C MET A 513 -2.82 -3.98 20.51
N LEU A 514 -3.52 -4.89 21.17
CA LEU A 514 -4.32 -5.94 20.54
C LEU A 514 -5.74 -5.91 21.12
N THR A 515 -6.72 -6.23 20.27
CA THR A 515 -8.07 -6.50 20.78
C THR A 515 -8.15 -7.95 21.30
N GLN A 516 -9.16 -8.23 22.15
CA GLN A 516 -9.43 -9.61 22.56
C GLN A 516 -9.67 -10.53 21.35
N LYS A 517 -10.32 -10.01 20.30
CA LYS A 517 -10.54 -10.74 19.04
C LYS A 517 -9.20 -11.12 18.40
N THR A 518 -8.27 -10.18 18.28
CA THR A 518 -6.94 -10.41 17.70
C THR A 518 -6.12 -11.38 18.54
N ALA A 519 -6.11 -11.24 19.86
CA ALA A 519 -5.41 -12.16 20.76
C ALA A 519 -5.97 -13.58 20.65
N THR A 520 -7.29 -13.74 20.57
CA THR A 520 -7.94 -15.04 20.35
C THR A 520 -7.52 -15.65 19.01
N LYS A 521 -7.47 -14.84 17.93
CA LYS A 521 -7.03 -15.28 16.61
C LYS A 521 -5.58 -15.78 16.63
N LEU A 522 -4.67 -15.08 17.31
CA LEU A 522 -3.27 -15.50 17.48
C LEU A 522 -3.17 -16.79 18.30
N ARG A 523 -3.91 -16.89 19.41
CA ARG A 523 -3.99 -18.10 20.23
C ARG A 523 -4.44 -19.31 19.40
N ASP A 524 -5.52 -19.16 18.63
CA ASP A 524 -6.08 -20.24 17.80
C ASP A 524 -5.12 -20.65 16.69
N PHE A 525 -4.44 -19.71 16.07
CA PHE A 525 -3.41 -19.95 15.06
C PHE A 525 -2.29 -20.85 15.63
N VAL A 526 -1.75 -20.49 16.79
CA VAL A 526 -0.70 -21.30 17.45
C VAL A 526 -1.24 -22.64 17.87
N ALA A 527 -2.42 -22.69 18.51
CA ALA A 527 -3.02 -23.95 18.98
C ALA A 527 -3.21 -24.98 17.85
N LYS A 528 -3.49 -24.51 16.61
CA LYS A 528 -3.66 -25.36 15.41
C LYS A 528 -2.34 -25.82 14.79
N GLY A 529 -1.19 -25.29 15.21
CA GLY A 529 0.14 -25.71 14.71
C GLY A 529 0.96 -24.59 14.07
N GLY A 530 0.47 -23.34 14.09
CA GLY A 530 1.20 -22.18 13.58
C GLY A 530 2.41 -21.82 14.44
N THR A 531 3.43 -21.24 13.82
CA THR A 531 4.59 -20.64 14.50
C THR A 531 4.42 -19.12 14.53
N LEU A 532 4.38 -18.56 15.73
CA LEU A 532 4.25 -17.12 15.97
C LEU A 532 5.53 -16.56 16.58
N ILE A 533 6.20 -15.68 15.84
CA ILE A 533 7.33 -14.88 16.34
C ILE A 533 6.79 -13.49 16.67
N SER A 534 6.89 -13.07 17.92
CA SER A 534 6.39 -11.76 18.38
C SER A 534 7.52 -10.90 18.91
N GLU A 535 7.48 -9.64 18.55
CA GLU A 535 8.22 -8.60 19.27
C GLU A 535 7.61 -8.36 20.65
N GLY A 536 8.25 -7.50 21.43
CA GLY A 536 7.87 -7.21 22.81
C GLY A 536 6.50 -6.55 22.97
N LEU A 537 6.02 -6.54 24.19
CA LEU A 537 4.76 -5.93 24.62
C LEU A 537 3.49 -6.47 23.91
N PRO A 538 3.33 -7.78 23.60
CA PRO A 538 2.17 -8.25 22.88
C PRO A 538 0.88 -8.09 23.68
N GLY A 539 -0.03 -7.23 23.16
CA GLY A 539 -1.29 -6.90 23.83
C GLY A 539 -1.11 -6.17 25.14
N TYR A 540 -0.02 -5.42 25.33
CA TYR A 540 0.22 -4.65 26.56
C TYR A 540 -0.99 -3.76 26.87
N PHE A 541 -1.55 -3.14 25.84
CA PHE A 541 -2.86 -2.50 25.85
C PHE A 541 -3.88 -3.40 25.13
N GLY A 542 -4.99 -3.63 25.82
CA GLY A 542 -6.14 -4.35 25.29
C GLY A 542 -7.18 -3.42 24.66
N ASP A 543 -8.40 -3.92 24.54
CA ASP A 543 -9.56 -3.12 24.14
C ASP A 543 -9.64 -1.85 25.00
N ASP A 544 -10.10 -0.75 24.41
CA ASP A 544 -10.22 0.56 25.04
C ASP A 544 -8.88 1.17 25.53
N ALA A 545 -7.76 0.76 24.93
CA ALA A 545 -6.40 1.21 25.28
C ALA A 545 -6.06 1.04 26.78
N HIS A 546 -6.57 0.00 27.41
CA HIS A 546 -6.30 -0.30 28.80
C HIS A 546 -5.14 -1.28 28.95
N ALA A 547 -4.13 -0.92 29.72
CA ALA A 547 -3.06 -1.85 30.06
C ALA A 547 -3.59 -2.95 30.99
N GLY A 548 -3.23 -4.20 30.72
CA GLY A 548 -3.55 -5.32 31.60
C GLY A 548 -2.69 -5.32 32.86
N ALA A 549 -3.23 -5.82 33.97
CA ALA A 549 -2.49 -5.98 35.22
C ALA A 549 -1.45 -7.13 35.13
N LYS A 550 -1.61 -8.05 34.22
CA LYS A 550 -0.66 -9.12 33.89
C LYS A 550 -0.23 -9.03 32.45
N GLN A 551 1.06 -9.20 32.19
CA GLN A 551 1.65 -9.11 30.88
C GLN A 551 2.43 -10.40 30.54
N PRO A 552 2.38 -10.84 29.26
CA PRO A 552 1.46 -10.42 28.18
C PRO A 552 0.00 -10.52 28.56
N ASN A 553 -0.82 -9.55 28.11
CA ASN A 553 -2.23 -9.45 28.45
C ASN A 553 -3.12 -10.37 27.57
N LEU A 554 -4.43 -10.34 27.75
CA LEU A 554 -5.46 -10.99 26.92
C LEU A 554 -5.32 -12.53 26.83
N GLY A 555 -4.74 -13.16 27.87
CA GLY A 555 -4.46 -14.61 27.87
C GLY A 555 -3.23 -15.03 27.06
N LEU A 556 -2.47 -14.08 26.53
CA LEU A 556 -1.28 -14.36 25.73
C LEU A 556 -0.10 -14.86 26.59
N GLN A 557 -0.06 -14.59 27.89
CA GLN A 557 0.94 -15.16 28.79
C GLN A 557 0.97 -16.70 28.77
N GLU A 558 -0.18 -17.35 28.60
CA GLU A 558 -0.26 -18.81 28.43
C GLU A 558 0.29 -19.24 27.07
N VAL A 559 -0.01 -18.48 26.02
CA VAL A 559 0.42 -18.77 24.65
C VAL A 559 1.94 -18.67 24.52
N PHE A 560 2.52 -17.61 25.11
CA PHE A 560 3.97 -17.40 25.08
C PHE A 560 4.72 -18.16 26.20
N GLY A 561 4.01 -18.70 27.18
CA GLY A 561 4.59 -19.44 28.30
C GLY A 561 5.51 -18.58 29.17
N ALA A 562 5.18 -17.29 29.30
CA ALA A 562 5.97 -16.32 30.04
C ALA A 562 5.11 -15.22 30.62
N GLU A 563 5.55 -14.64 31.74
CA GLU A 563 5.01 -13.44 32.34
C GLU A 563 6.09 -12.35 32.38
N GLU A 564 5.67 -11.07 32.31
CA GLU A 564 6.56 -9.96 32.54
C GLU A 564 7.09 -9.97 33.97
N ALA A 565 8.38 -9.87 34.11
CA ALA A 565 9.04 -9.69 35.40
C ALA A 565 9.36 -8.21 35.67
N ASP A 566 9.72 -7.47 34.61
CA ASP A 566 10.05 -6.05 34.67
C ASP A 566 9.99 -5.43 33.26
N VAL A 567 9.81 -4.12 33.20
CA VAL A 567 9.83 -3.37 31.94
C VAL A 567 10.50 -2.02 32.13
N ASP A 568 11.41 -1.67 31.23
CA ASP A 568 12.11 -0.39 31.20
C ASP A 568 11.70 0.42 29.96
N PHE A 569 11.20 1.63 30.21
CA PHE A 569 10.78 2.60 29.19
C PHE A 569 11.80 3.74 29.00
N THR A 570 12.99 3.65 29.60
CA THR A 570 13.98 4.72 29.61
C THR A 570 14.69 4.84 28.26
N PRO A 571 14.47 5.90 27.46
CA PRO A 571 15.01 6.03 26.11
C PRO A 571 16.53 5.98 26.04
N ASP A 572 17.24 6.54 27.01
CA ASP A 572 18.69 6.67 27.03
C ASP A 572 19.43 5.32 27.05
N LEU A 573 18.83 4.31 27.67
CA LEU A 573 19.38 2.96 27.68
C LEU A 573 19.11 2.20 26.40
N LEU A 574 18.11 2.61 25.63
CA LEU A 574 17.54 1.80 24.56
C LEU A 574 18.20 1.99 23.20
N GLU A 575 19.00 3.05 23.02
CA GLU A 575 19.77 3.23 21.77
C GLU A 575 20.85 2.17 21.57
N ASN A 576 21.39 1.64 22.67
CA ASN A 576 22.43 0.63 22.69
C ASN A 576 21.97 -0.71 23.27
N LEU A 577 20.65 -0.93 23.36
CA LEU A 577 20.11 -2.17 23.89
C LEU A 577 20.51 -3.35 22.99
N MET A 578 21.27 -4.28 23.59
CA MET A 578 21.69 -5.51 22.94
C MET A 578 21.04 -6.72 23.62
N ILE A 579 20.59 -7.64 22.79
CA ILE A 579 19.94 -8.88 23.19
C ILE A 579 20.69 -10.03 22.56
N ARG A 580 20.95 -11.08 23.32
CA ARG A 580 21.50 -12.33 22.78
C ARG A 580 20.38 -13.37 22.73
N VAL A 581 19.96 -13.78 21.51
CA VAL A 581 18.91 -14.78 21.28
C VAL A 581 19.49 -15.94 20.49
N ASN A 582 19.42 -17.16 21.01
CA ASN A 582 19.99 -18.36 20.37
C ASN A 582 21.44 -18.16 19.88
N GLY A 583 22.24 -17.42 20.63
CA GLY A 583 23.64 -17.12 20.28
C GLY A 583 23.85 -15.89 19.39
N HIS A 584 22.83 -15.36 18.74
CA HIS A 584 22.90 -14.16 17.90
C HIS A 584 22.80 -12.88 18.74
N ALA A 585 23.68 -11.91 18.48
CA ALA A 585 23.64 -10.60 19.12
C ALA A 585 22.83 -9.62 18.27
N ILE A 586 21.65 -9.24 18.74
CA ILE A 586 20.71 -8.36 18.03
C ILE A 586 20.48 -7.07 18.81
N GLY A 587 20.11 -6.00 18.11
CA GLY A 587 19.65 -4.77 18.75
C GLY A 587 18.21 -4.86 19.25
N GLY A 588 17.91 -4.10 20.28
CA GLY A 588 16.54 -3.78 20.74
C GLY A 588 16.26 -2.28 20.58
N ARG A 589 14.98 -1.92 20.65
CA ARG A 589 14.50 -0.53 20.58
C ARG A 589 13.29 -0.32 21.47
N TYR A 590 13.06 0.90 21.87
CA TYR A 590 11.88 1.43 22.58
C TYR A 590 11.65 0.89 24.00
N PHE A 591 11.77 -0.43 24.21
CA PHE A 591 11.49 -1.07 25.49
C PHE A 591 12.46 -2.21 25.75
N LYS A 592 12.79 -2.39 27.01
CA LYS A 592 13.44 -3.58 27.56
C LYS A 592 12.41 -4.30 28.41
N GLN A 593 11.77 -5.35 27.90
CA GLN A 593 10.83 -6.19 28.64
C GLN A 593 11.52 -7.45 29.11
N VAL A 594 11.55 -7.67 30.41
CA VAL A 594 12.16 -8.84 31.06
C VAL A 594 11.07 -9.87 31.36
N TYR A 595 11.35 -11.12 31.08
CA TYR A 595 10.39 -12.21 31.28
C TYR A 595 10.78 -13.14 32.42
N ARG A 596 9.75 -13.70 33.05
CA ARG A 596 9.79 -14.91 33.88
C ARG A 596 9.12 -16.03 33.11
N PRO A 597 9.88 -17.02 32.59
CA PRO A 597 9.28 -18.20 31.95
C PRO A 597 8.36 -18.95 32.90
N THR A 598 7.22 -19.43 32.39
CA THR A 598 6.28 -20.29 33.10
C THR A 598 6.31 -21.71 32.53
N THR A 599 5.67 -21.92 31.38
CA THR A 599 5.76 -23.18 30.61
C THR A 599 6.82 -23.10 29.49
N GLY A 600 7.23 -21.88 29.12
CA GLY A 600 8.23 -21.64 28.10
C GLY A 600 9.66 -21.80 28.60
N LYS A 601 10.60 -21.83 27.65
CA LYS A 601 12.04 -21.91 27.89
C LYS A 601 12.72 -20.60 27.52
N ALA A 602 13.59 -20.08 28.39
CA ALA A 602 14.44 -18.94 28.05
C ALA A 602 15.41 -19.33 26.91
N ILE A 603 15.40 -18.51 25.84
CA ILE A 603 16.28 -18.65 24.68
C ILE A 603 17.11 -17.40 24.43
N GLY A 604 16.93 -16.35 25.22
CA GLY A 604 17.70 -15.10 25.10
C GLY A 604 17.83 -14.35 26.41
N GLN A 605 18.89 -13.52 26.47
CA GLN A 605 19.24 -12.72 27.64
C GLN A 605 19.71 -11.34 27.26
N TYR A 606 19.48 -10.38 28.15
CA TYR A 606 20.12 -9.06 28.16
C TYR A 606 21.55 -9.16 28.73
N ALA A 607 22.30 -8.06 28.65
CA ALA A 607 23.66 -8.00 29.16
C ALA A 607 23.78 -8.23 30.68
N ASP A 608 22.74 -7.90 31.43
CA ASP A 608 22.65 -8.12 32.87
C ASP A 608 22.24 -9.57 33.26
N GLY A 609 22.04 -10.45 32.26
CA GLY A 609 21.63 -11.83 32.46
C GLY A 609 20.12 -12.04 32.61
N SER A 610 19.31 -10.96 32.65
CA SER A 610 17.86 -11.07 32.70
C SER A 610 17.29 -11.67 31.39
N VAL A 611 16.15 -12.39 31.49
CA VAL A 611 15.58 -13.13 30.36
C VAL A 611 14.95 -12.16 29.37
N ALA A 612 15.46 -12.18 28.14
CA ALA A 612 15.04 -11.30 27.04
C ALA A 612 14.18 -12.01 25.99
N ALA A 613 14.22 -13.34 25.89
CA ALA A 613 13.42 -14.06 24.92
C ALA A 613 13.02 -15.45 25.45
N VAL A 614 11.80 -15.85 25.09
CA VAL A 614 11.20 -17.12 25.53
C VAL A 614 10.62 -17.86 24.31
N GLU A 615 10.87 -19.15 24.24
CA GLU A 615 10.23 -20.07 23.33
C GLU A 615 9.23 -20.94 24.08
N ASN A 616 8.05 -21.14 23.50
CA ASN A 616 7.03 -21.99 24.10
C ASN A 616 6.36 -22.89 23.04
N HIS A 617 5.80 -24.00 23.49
CA HIS A 617 4.87 -24.82 22.74
C HIS A 617 3.48 -24.67 23.32
N PHE A 618 2.51 -24.29 22.47
CA PHE A 618 1.12 -24.13 22.85
C PHE A 618 0.20 -24.86 21.87
N GLY A 619 -0.59 -25.80 22.38
CA GLY A 619 -1.35 -26.69 21.52
C GLY A 619 -0.42 -27.51 20.61
N LYS A 620 -0.57 -27.37 19.29
CA LYS A 620 0.29 -28.04 18.29
C LYS A 620 1.40 -27.10 17.75
N GLY A 621 1.38 -25.83 18.12
CA GLY A 621 2.25 -24.81 17.56
C GLY A 621 3.37 -24.38 18.49
N ARG A 622 4.07 -23.37 18.02
CA ARG A 622 5.29 -22.83 18.64
C ARG A 622 5.23 -21.31 18.69
N THR A 623 5.76 -20.72 19.75
CA THR A 623 5.93 -19.28 19.86
C THR A 623 7.37 -18.90 20.18
N ILE A 624 7.79 -17.74 19.70
CA ILE A 624 9.01 -17.03 20.12
C ILE A 624 8.59 -15.63 20.51
N LEU A 625 8.88 -15.23 21.73
CA LEU A 625 8.63 -13.89 22.24
C LEU A 625 9.97 -13.20 22.53
N ILE A 626 10.20 -12.02 21.99
CA ILE A 626 11.43 -11.22 22.16
C ILE A 626 11.06 -9.92 22.86
N GLY A 627 11.70 -9.63 24.00
CA GLY A 627 11.33 -8.53 24.91
C GLY A 627 11.71 -7.13 24.45
N SER A 628 11.85 -6.91 23.15
CA SER A 628 12.09 -5.61 22.52
C SER A 628 11.61 -5.63 21.07
N PHE A 629 12.00 -4.64 20.27
CA PHE A 629 11.61 -4.49 18.87
C PHE A 629 12.83 -4.67 17.93
N PRO A 630 13.24 -5.90 17.63
CA PRO A 630 14.38 -6.18 16.76
C PRO A 630 14.18 -5.69 15.32
N GLY A 631 12.94 -5.67 14.79
CA GLY A 631 12.66 -5.07 13.49
C GLY A 631 13.00 -3.58 13.46
N ALA A 632 12.55 -2.81 14.45
CA ALA A 632 12.89 -1.39 14.54
C ALA A 632 14.40 -1.15 14.74
N ALA A 633 15.08 -2.03 15.47
CA ALA A 633 16.53 -1.97 15.63
C ALA A 633 17.26 -2.24 14.31
N TYR A 634 16.82 -3.23 13.55
CA TYR A 634 17.36 -3.53 12.23
C TYR A 634 17.17 -2.37 11.25
N PHE A 635 15.98 -1.78 11.22
CA PHE A 635 15.68 -0.62 10.37
C PHE A 635 16.64 0.56 10.62
N LYS A 636 17.03 0.78 11.87
CA LYS A 636 18.00 1.83 12.22
C LYS A 636 19.43 1.43 11.88
N LYS A 637 19.81 0.17 12.15
CA LYS A 637 21.20 -0.33 11.99
C LYS A 637 21.20 -1.81 11.63
N PRO A 638 21.12 -2.14 10.32
CA PRO A 638 21.25 -3.51 9.86
C PRO A 638 22.54 -4.18 10.32
N ASN A 639 22.46 -5.46 10.70
CA ASN A 639 23.65 -6.24 11.07
C ASN A 639 23.48 -7.74 10.72
N ALA A 640 24.59 -8.44 10.59
CA ALA A 640 24.62 -9.84 10.14
C ALA A 640 23.98 -10.81 11.14
N ASP A 641 24.18 -10.61 12.45
CA ASP A 641 23.62 -11.49 13.49
C ASP A 641 22.10 -11.40 13.54
N ALA A 642 21.53 -10.19 13.37
CA ALA A 642 20.09 -10.03 13.26
C ALA A 642 19.54 -10.72 12.01
N ARG A 643 20.21 -10.60 10.85
CA ARG A 643 19.80 -11.37 9.65
C ARG A 643 19.81 -12.86 9.90
N ALA A 644 20.86 -13.38 10.53
CA ALA A 644 20.94 -14.82 10.85
C ALA A 644 19.82 -15.26 11.79
N LEU A 645 19.45 -14.43 12.78
CA LEU A 645 18.31 -14.71 13.64
C LEU A 645 16.99 -14.74 12.83
N PHE A 646 16.73 -13.73 11.98
CA PHE A 646 15.53 -13.70 11.14
C PHE A 646 15.46 -14.91 10.20
N GLN A 647 16.59 -15.33 9.62
CA GLN A 647 16.67 -16.57 8.81
C GLN A 647 16.30 -17.82 9.64
N SER A 648 16.68 -17.87 10.92
CA SER A 648 16.39 -19.01 11.79
C SER A 648 14.88 -19.20 12.09
N PHE A 649 14.05 -18.21 11.80
CA PHE A 649 12.60 -18.28 11.96
C PHE A 649 11.91 -19.08 10.84
N LEU A 650 12.59 -19.31 9.72
CA LEU A 650 12.02 -20.06 8.60
C LEU A 650 11.74 -21.51 8.97
N PRO A 651 10.56 -22.05 8.60
CA PRO A 651 10.17 -23.40 8.96
C PRO A 651 10.92 -24.49 8.17
N GLN A 652 11.48 -24.14 7.03
CA GLN A 652 12.10 -25.05 6.07
C GLN A 652 13.32 -24.40 5.39
N LYS A 653 14.08 -25.22 4.65
CA LYS A 653 15.15 -24.73 3.79
C LYS A 653 14.57 -23.75 2.75
N GLN A 654 15.25 -22.63 2.56
CA GLN A 654 14.87 -21.61 1.58
C GLN A 654 14.60 -22.22 0.20
N ARG A 655 13.53 -21.76 -0.45
CA ARG A 655 13.14 -22.19 -1.79
C ARG A 655 14.12 -21.69 -2.84
N ILE A 656 14.66 -20.51 -2.64
CA ILE A 656 15.64 -19.84 -3.50
C ILE A 656 16.85 -19.50 -2.64
N THR A 657 18.05 -19.90 -3.07
CA THR A 657 19.32 -19.45 -2.49
C THR A 657 20.13 -18.78 -3.58
N ILE A 658 20.67 -17.58 -3.32
CA ILE A 658 21.49 -16.81 -4.25
C ILE A 658 22.84 -16.50 -3.65
N SER A 659 23.89 -16.52 -4.48
CA SER A 659 25.28 -16.30 -4.03
C SER A 659 25.59 -14.84 -3.65
N ASP A 660 24.80 -13.87 -4.12
CA ASP A 660 24.93 -12.43 -3.79
C ASP A 660 23.52 -11.87 -3.53
N SER A 661 23.22 -11.54 -2.26
CA SER A 661 21.92 -11.03 -1.84
C SER A 661 21.62 -9.60 -2.28
N SER A 662 22.59 -8.89 -2.88
CA SER A 662 22.35 -7.59 -3.53
C SER A 662 21.55 -7.72 -4.83
N VAL A 663 21.45 -8.94 -5.37
CA VAL A 663 20.58 -9.31 -6.50
C VAL A 663 19.35 -10.04 -5.96
N THR A 664 18.19 -9.63 -6.36
CA THR A 664 16.93 -10.28 -5.93
C THR A 664 16.51 -11.36 -6.90
N ALA A 665 15.97 -12.46 -6.38
CA ALA A 665 15.40 -13.53 -7.18
C ALA A 665 13.99 -13.87 -6.67
N ARG A 666 13.00 -13.92 -7.58
CA ARG A 666 11.61 -14.23 -7.29
C ARG A 666 11.09 -15.32 -8.23
N LEU A 667 10.47 -16.34 -7.67
CA LEU A 667 9.86 -17.43 -8.43
C LEU A 667 8.38 -17.16 -8.66
N HIS A 668 7.94 -17.32 -9.92
CA HIS A 668 6.54 -17.26 -10.31
C HIS A 668 6.12 -18.61 -10.87
N GLU A 669 4.95 -19.10 -10.47
CA GLU A 669 4.41 -20.38 -10.93
C GLU A 669 2.91 -20.26 -11.20
N GLY A 670 2.48 -20.85 -12.31
CA GLY A 670 1.07 -20.84 -12.70
C GLY A 670 0.81 -21.51 -14.04
N PRO A 671 -0.40 -21.35 -14.59
CA PRO A 671 -0.77 -21.93 -15.88
C PRO A 671 0.11 -21.46 -17.05
N GLY A 672 0.70 -20.28 -16.95
CA GLY A 672 1.62 -19.74 -17.97
C GLY A 672 3.01 -20.38 -17.97
N GLY A 673 3.39 -21.07 -16.89
CA GLY A 673 4.70 -21.70 -16.71
C GLY A 673 5.39 -21.34 -15.40
N THR A 674 6.65 -21.71 -15.31
CA THR A 674 7.53 -21.38 -14.17
C THR A 674 8.55 -20.34 -14.64
N PHE A 675 8.66 -19.22 -13.93
CA PHE A 675 9.55 -18.11 -14.26
C PHE A 675 10.37 -17.70 -13.05
N LEU A 676 11.67 -17.48 -13.26
CA LEU A 676 12.56 -16.91 -12.27
C LEU A 676 12.91 -15.46 -12.68
N TRP A 677 12.44 -14.52 -11.88
CA TRP A 677 12.70 -13.09 -12.05
C TRP A 677 13.95 -12.71 -11.25
N ILE A 678 14.97 -12.21 -11.93
CA ILE A 678 16.26 -11.83 -11.32
C ILE A 678 16.49 -10.36 -11.59
N VAL A 679 16.68 -9.56 -10.56
CA VAL A 679 16.87 -8.10 -10.68
C VAL A 679 18.16 -7.68 -9.99
N ASN A 680 19.05 -7.04 -10.74
CA ASN A 680 20.26 -6.39 -10.23
C ASN A 680 20.05 -4.86 -10.19
N PRO A 681 19.78 -4.25 -9.03
CA PRO A 681 19.61 -2.81 -8.91
C PRO A 681 20.97 -2.07 -8.79
N ALA A 682 22.07 -2.80 -8.59
CA ALA A 682 23.40 -2.22 -8.40
C ALA A 682 23.92 -1.54 -9.67
N ARG A 683 24.83 -0.58 -9.51
CA ARG A 683 25.49 0.12 -10.63
C ARG A 683 26.72 -0.62 -11.17
N GLU A 684 26.80 -1.92 -10.93
CA GLU A 684 27.83 -2.82 -11.44
C GLU A 684 27.19 -4.14 -11.86
N SER A 685 27.79 -4.80 -12.83
CA SER A 685 27.34 -6.12 -13.27
C SER A 685 27.60 -7.16 -12.17
N LYS A 686 26.66 -8.08 -11.97
CA LYS A 686 26.73 -9.14 -10.96
C LYS A 686 26.61 -10.51 -11.63
N SER A 687 27.58 -11.38 -11.35
CA SER A 687 27.49 -12.79 -11.71
C SER A 687 27.03 -13.58 -10.50
N VAL A 688 25.88 -14.23 -10.62
CA VAL A 688 25.22 -14.93 -9.51
C VAL A 688 24.99 -16.40 -9.85
N SER A 689 25.03 -17.24 -8.80
CA SER A 689 24.61 -18.62 -8.82
C SER A 689 23.34 -18.74 -7.97
N ILE A 690 22.27 -19.28 -8.55
CA ILE A 690 20.95 -19.41 -7.92
C ILE A 690 20.61 -20.88 -7.84
N ALA A 691 20.36 -21.37 -6.63
CA ALA A 691 19.86 -22.71 -6.38
C ALA A 691 18.35 -22.68 -6.08
N LEU A 692 17.59 -23.53 -6.75
CA LEU A 692 16.15 -23.68 -6.52
C LEU A 692 15.88 -25.04 -5.87
N SER A 693 15.19 -25.03 -4.73
CA SER A 693 14.69 -26.29 -4.15
C SER A 693 13.51 -26.81 -4.99
N GLY A 694 13.48 -28.09 -5.32
CA GLY A 694 12.31 -28.67 -6.00
C GLY A 694 12.58 -29.35 -7.35
N GLY A 695 13.82 -29.58 -7.73
CA GLY A 695 14.18 -30.44 -8.86
C GLY A 695 15.31 -29.89 -9.75
N ALA A 696 15.75 -30.75 -10.68
CA ALA A 696 16.67 -30.37 -11.73
C ALA A 696 15.91 -29.72 -12.89
N TRP A 697 16.44 -28.62 -13.40
CA TRP A 697 15.90 -27.93 -14.56
C TRP A 697 16.67 -28.35 -15.81
N ARG A 698 15.95 -28.51 -16.93
CA ARG A 698 16.53 -28.86 -18.24
C ARG A 698 16.86 -27.64 -19.07
N SER A 699 16.09 -26.57 -18.91
CA SER A 699 16.34 -25.29 -19.59
C SER A 699 16.03 -24.09 -18.69
N ALA A 700 16.71 -22.97 -18.93
CA ALA A 700 16.49 -21.68 -18.30
C ALA A 700 16.71 -20.59 -19.35
N LYS A 701 15.65 -20.19 -20.04
CA LYS A 701 15.72 -19.24 -21.16
C LYS A 701 15.23 -17.85 -20.74
N ASP A 702 16.03 -16.83 -20.95
CA ASP A 702 15.62 -15.43 -20.71
C ASP A 702 14.56 -15.00 -21.74
N VAL A 703 13.37 -14.74 -21.27
CA VAL A 703 12.22 -14.31 -22.09
C VAL A 703 12.41 -12.89 -22.65
N TRP A 704 13.23 -12.06 -22.00
CA TRP A 704 13.53 -10.72 -22.49
C TRP A 704 14.66 -10.70 -23.52
N ALA A 705 15.78 -11.33 -23.20
CA ALA A 705 16.97 -11.32 -24.08
C ALA A 705 16.97 -12.42 -25.13
N GLY A 706 16.17 -13.49 -24.96
CA GLY A 706 16.15 -14.66 -25.83
C GLY A 706 17.35 -15.59 -25.67
N THR A 707 18.20 -15.37 -24.67
CA THR A 707 19.42 -16.14 -24.40
C THR A 707 19.21 -17.18 -23.32
N ASP A 708 20.02 -18.24 -23.30
CA ASP A 708 19.97 -19.28 -22.27
C ASP A 708 20.92 -18.94 -21.11
N ALA A 709 20.46 -19.16 -19.88
CA ALA A 709 21.30 -19.15 -18.71
C ALA A 709 22.05 -20.49 -18.58
N GLN A 710 23.22 -20.48 -17.96
CA GLN A 710 24.01 -21.68 -17.76
C GLN A 710 23.45 -22.53 -16.61
N LEU A 711 23.19 -23.80 -16.88
CA LEU A 711 22.74 -24.77 -15.86
C LEU A 711 23.94 -25.62 -15.38
N GLU A 712 24.11 -25.70 -14.07
CA GLU A 712 25.10 -26.54 -13.40
C GLU A 712 24.41 -27.38 -12.30
N GLY A 713 23.89 -28.55 -12.67
CA GLY A 713 23.08 -29.38 -11.80
C GLY A 713 21.78 -28.68 -11.38
N GLN A 714 21.65 -28.33 -10.11
CA GLN A 714 20.49 -27.58 -9.59
C GLN A 714 20.71 -26.06 -9.57
N ASN A 715 21.89 -25.60 -9.99
CA ASN A 715 22.23 -24.18 -9.98
C ASN A 715 22.07 -23.54 -11.35
N ILE A 716 21.55 -22.32 -11.35
CA ILE A 716 21.46 -21.46 -12.51
C ILE A 716 22.52 -20.39 -12.37
N ARG A 717 23.49 -20.30 -13.30
CA ARG A 717 24.47 -19.24 -13.36
C ARG A 717 24.11 -18.22 -14.41
N ILE A 718 24.14 -16.95 -14.01
CA ILE A 718 23.81 -15.86 -14.92
C ILE A 718 24.56 -14.58 -14.50
N THR A 719 24.95 -13.77 -15.49
CA THR A 719 25.46 -12.42 -15.27
C THR A 719 24.36 -11.41 -15.61
N ILE A 720 23.97 -10.58 -14.67
CA ILE A 720 23.04 -9.48 -14.86
C ILE A 720 23.83 -8.19 -14.90
N LEU A 721 23.65 -7.40 -15.95
CA LEU A 721 24.34 -6.11 -16.12
C LEU A 721 23.91 -5.13 -15.01
N ASP A 722 24.61 -4.00 -14.94
CA ASP A 722 24.29 -2.92 -14.00
C ASP A 722 22.87 -2.36 -14.26
N ARG A 723 22.07 -2.25 -13.21
CA ARG A 723 20.67 -1.79 -13.25
C ARG A 723 19.86 -2.51 -14.36
N ASP A 724 19.89 -3.84 -14.31
CA ASP A 724 19.22 -4.70 -15.30
C ASP A 724 18.53 -5.90 -14.63
N ALA A 725 17.87 -6.71 -15.43
CA ALA A 725 17.14 -7.88 -14.96
C ALA A 725 17.04 -8.95 -16.05
N ALA A 726 16.84 -10.20 -15.63
CA ALA A 726 16.48 -11.32 -16.50
C ALA A 726 15.18 -11.97 -16.01
N VAL A 727 14.44 -12.55 -16.93
CA VAL A 727 13.22 -13.33 -16.65
C VAL A 727 13.38 -14.69 -17.28
N LEU A 728 13.80 -15.67 -16.50
CA LEU A 728 14.09 -17.01 -17.00
C LEU A 728 12.83 -17.88 -16.99
N ARG A 729 12.39 -18.35 -18.15
CA ARG A 729 11.44 -19.46 -18.25
C ARG A 729 12.19 -20.75 -17.91
N LEU A 730 11.69 -21.50 -16.93
CA LEU A 730 12.27 -22.74 -16.46
C LEU A 730 11.44 -23.94 -16.94
N GLU A 731 12.11 -24.98 -17.46
CA GLU A 731 11.50 -26.24 -17.88
C GLU A 731 12.17 -27.42 -17.14
N LYS A 732 11.37 -28.38 -16.69
CA LYS A 732 11.81 -29.61 -15.99
C LYS A 732 12.16 -30.73 -16.94
#